data_9c85565dcd0804b86114daa84c9ff184
#
_entry.id   9c85565dcd0804b86114daa84c9ff184
#
_cell.length_a   1.000
_cell.length_b   1.000
_cell.length_c   1.000
_cell.angle_alpha   90.00
_cell.angle_beta   90.00
_cell.angle_gamma   90.00
#
_symmetry.space_group_name_H-M   'P 1'
#
loop_
_entity.id
_entity.type
_entity.pdbx_description
1 polymer ?
#
loop_
_entity_poly.entity_id
_entity_poly.type
_entity_poly.pdbx_seq_one_letter_code
_entity_poly.pdbx_strand_id
1 'polypeptide(L)'
;MKVYQTSEIRNIALIGGTKTGKTTLAEAMLFEGGIINRRGSVEDKNTVSDYRPLELERQASVSTSVLFTVFENKKINILDTPGFDDFIGEVISALRVADTAIMVVNAQNGVEVGTEITWRWAGRQHIPLMFLMNHLDLEHANFEETMRQLRHRFGSGVTPFQFPVNQGPGFNSFIDLLKMKMYKYPQGDGKPVISDIPASEKAKADEMHAALVEELASKDESLMEVYFEKGTLSEDEIHKALKIGLIGRSIFPVLCISARHNMGIGRFMEFLTETVPAPGEMPGVKTKDGKGLNYNPTDPTAIFVFKTSIEQHIGEISFFKVYSGEVVESQDMINPCRNGSKERLSQLFTVNGKNRDKVEKFMVGDIGATIKLKNVFTNNTLNSLKNPDDIIQPTVYPEPKFRIAVKAKNTADDEKVSAALNEMARMDQTLVFEYSKELKQMILQGQGELHLNLAKWVLENLVKIPVDYLPPRIPYRETITKPSRSVYRHKKQSGGAGQFGEVHMMIQPYKEGMADQTEFPIRGRETIDLEWGGKLIMNNCIVGGAIDARFMPAILKGVMEKMEEGPLTGSYARDIVFNVFDGKMHPVDSNEISFRLAGRNAFKEAFKNAGPKILEPIYDVEVLVPEEKMGEVMTDLQGRRAVIMGMDSESGFQKILAKVPLAEMNRYSTALSSLTSGRATYSMKFAEYTQVPAEIQDRLLKAYEEQEHEED
;
A
#
# COMPACT_ATOMS: atom_id res chain seq x y z
N MET A 1 26.95 -22.80 -6.27
CA MET A 1 27.15 -21.66 -5.36
C MET A 1 27.20 -22.18 -3.91
N LYS A 2 27.94 -21.51 -2.98
CA LYS A 2 27.95 -21.90 -1.56
C LYS A 2 26.53 -21.77 -0.97
N VAL A 3 26.10 -22.74 -0.17
CA VAL A 3 24.90 -22.65 0.66
C VAL A 3 25.30 -22.01 1.99
N TYR A 4 24.67 -20.87 2.32
CA TYR A 4 24.97 -20.15 3.56
C TYR A 4 24.09 -20.62 4.70
N GLN A 5 24.64 -20.79 5.89
CA GLN A 5 23.89 -21.11 7.09
C GLN A 5 23.17 -19.87 7.61
N THR A 6 22.09 -20.04 8.37
CA THR A 6 21.27 -18.93 8.90
C THR A 6 22.10 -17.88 9.64
N SER A 7 23.13 -18.27 10.39
CA SER A 7 24.05 -17.37 11.09
C SER A 7 24.99 -16.58 10.16
N GLU A 8 25.21 -17.06 8.94
CA GLU A 8 26.04 -16.41 7.92
C GLU A 8 25.24 -15.43 7.04
N ILE A 9 23.93 -15.26 7.26
CA ILE A 9 23.02 -14.43 6.43
C ILE A 9 22.75 -13.12 7.13
N ARG A 10 22.69 -12.03 6.34
CA ARG A 10 22.19 -10.71 6.73
C ARG A 10 21.19 -10.23 5.68
N ASN A 11 19.98 -9.89 6.10
CA ASN A 11 18.93 -9.38 5.21
C ASN A 11 18.70 -7.90 5.52
N ILE A 12 19.07 -7.02 4.61
CA ILE A 12 18.93 -5.58 4.80
C ILE A 12 18.02 -4.96 3.75
N ALA A 13 17.26 -3.94 4.16
CA ALA A 13 16.51 -3.08 3.25
C ALA A 13 17.11 -1.67 3.27
N LEU A 14 17.49 -1.15 2.13
CA LEU A 14 17.92 0.24 1.97
C LEU A 14 16.67 1.11 1.81
N ILE A 15 16.42 1.99 2.79
CA ILE A 15 15.25 2.85 2.84
C ILE A 15 15.65 4.32 3.00
N GLY A 16 14.70 5.23 2.79
CA GLY A 16 14.93 6.68 2.86
C GLY A 16 14.37 7.41 1.65
N GLY A 17 14.44 8.73 1.66
CA GLY A 17 13.89 9.59 0.61
C GLY A 17 14.53 9.38 -0.78
N THR A 18 13.94 10.02 -1.77
CA THR A 18 14.52 10.01 -3.12
C THR A 18 15.87 10.74 -3.15
N LYS A 19 16.79 10.31 -4.01
CA LYS A 19 18.15 10.90 -4.16
C LYS A 19 19.03 10.91 -2.91
N THR A 20 18.73 10.09 -1.89
CA THR A 20 19.62 9.93 -0.72
C THR A 20 20.83 9.05 -1.01
N GLY A 21 20.88 8.39 -2.17
CA GLY A 21 22.01 7.57 -2.63
C GLY A 21 21.89 6.08 -2.32
N LYS A 22 20.68 5.54 -2.09
CA LYS A 22 20.44 4.10 -1.83
C LYS A 22 21.01 3.20 -2.93
N THR A 23 20.65 3.44 -4.19
CA THR A 23 21.13 2.67 -5.34
C THR A 23 22.64 2.80 -5.53
N THR A 24 23.21 4.00 -5.31
CA THR A 24 24.66 4.21 -5.33
C THR A 24 25.35 3.44 -4.21
N LEU A 25 24.73 3.35 -3.03
CA LEU A 25 25.22 2.53 -1.92
C LEU A 25 25.17 1.04 -2.28
N ALA A 26 24.08 0.57 -2.87
CA ALA A 26 23.97 -0.82 -3.33
C ALA A 26 25.08 -1.19 -4.33
N GLU A 27 25.35 -0.32 -5.32
CA GLU A 27 26.45 -0.48 -6.26
C GLU A 27 27.82 -0.55 -5.55
N ALA A 28 28.06 0.34 -4.59
CA ALA A 28 29.30 0.34 -3.81
C ALA A 28 29.48 -0.94 -2.99
N MET A 29 28.40 -1.45 -2.39
CA MET A 29 28.42 -2.72 -1.64
C MET A 29 28.71 -3.93 -2.54
N LEU A 30 28.11 -3.96 -3.74
CA LEU A 30 28.38 -5.03 -4.73
C LEU A 30 29.85 -4.98 -5.20
N PHE A 31 30.40 -3.79 -5.35
CA PHE A 31 31.80 -3.60 -5.71
C PHE A 31 32.77 -4.05 -4.59
N GLU A 32 32.54 -3.62 -3.34
CA GLU A 32 33.34 -4.02 -2.17
C GLU A 32 33.31 -5.52 -1.92
N GLY A 33 32.16 -6.17 -2.16
CA GLY A 33 32.04 -7.62 -2.06
C GLY A 33 32.52 -8.39 -3.29
N GLY A 34 33.04 -7.71 -4.32
CA GLY A 34 33.63 -8.33 -5.52
C GLY A 34 32.61 -8.96 -6.47
N ILE A 35 31.34 -8.62 -6.37
CA ILE A 35 30.29 -9.10 -7.29
C ILE A 35 30.40 -8.40 -8.65
N ILE A 36 30.77 -7.12 -8.62
CA ILE A 36 31.04 -6.32 -9.83
C ILE A 36 32.47 -5.77 -9.80
N ASN A 37 33.10 -5.68 -10.96
CA ASN A 37 34.47 -5.20 -11.09
C ASN A 37 34.56 -3.68 -11.29
N ARG A 38 33.43 -3.05 -11.61
CA ARG A 38 33.30 -1.60 -11.83
C ARG A 38 31.92 -1.16 -11.35
N ARG A 39 31.88 -0.06 -10.61
CA ARG A 39 30.62 0.54 -10.15
C ARG A 39 29.89 1.22 -11.31
N GLY A 40 28.59 0.98 -11.44
CA GLY A 40 27.72 1.75 -12.29
C GLY A 40 27.29 3.06 -11.62
N SER A 41 26.60 3.91 -12.37
CA SER A 41 25.93 5.10 -11.85
C SER A 41 24.50 5.21 -12.39
N VAL A 42 23.65 5.88 -11.64
CA VAL A 42 22.26 6.13 -12.07
C VAL A 42 22.25 7.05 -13.29
N GLU A 43 23.16 8.03 -13.33
CA GLU A 43 23.33 8.98 -14.43
C GLU A 43 23.73 8.27 -15.72
N ASP A 44 24.65 7.29 -15.65
CA ASP A 44 25.10 6.49 -16.79
C ASP A 44 24.13 5.34 -17.15
N LYS A 45 23.05 5.17 -16.37
CA LYS A 45 21.99 4.14 -16.60
C LYS A 45 22.54 2.70 -16.64
N ASN A 46 23.55 2.41 -15.85
CA ASN A 46 24.28 1.13 -15.88
C ASN A 46 24.45 0.47 -14.52
N THR A 47 23.62 0.85 -13.52
CA THR A 47 23.58 0.18 -12.22
C THR A 47 22.99 -1.21 -12.32
N VAL A 48 23.35 -2.09 -11.39
CA VAL A 48 22.78 -3.44 -11.29
C VAL A 48 21.33 -3.39 -10.80
N SER A 49 21.02 -2.43 -9.93
CA SER A 49 19.72 -2.28 -9.30
C SER A 49 18.65 -1.74 -10.25
N ASP A 50 18.91 -0.58 -10.87
CA ASP A 50 17.98 0.08 -11.78
C ASP A 50 18.24 -0.40 -13.22
N TYR A 51 17.58 -1.50 -13.61
CA TYR A 51 17.78 -2.12 -14.93
C TYR A 51 16.51 -2.14 -15.80
N ARG A 52 15.36 -1.81 -15.22
CA ARG A 52 14.09 -1.79 -15.96
C ARG A 52 14.01 -0.56 -16.87
N PRO A 53 13.41 -0.67 -18.06
CA PRO A 53 13.36 0.43 -19.02
C PRO A 53 12.84 1.76 -18.42
N LEU A 54 11.81 1.70 -17.59
CA LEU A 54 11.26 2.89 -16.95
C LEU A 54 12.21 3.51 -15.91
N GLU A 55 12.94 2.68 -15.15
CA GLU A 55 13.94 3.15 -14.18
C GLU A 55 15.10 3.87 -14.89
N LEU A 56 15.55 3.29 -16.01
CA LEU A 56 16.58 3.90 -16.87
C LEU A 56 16.11 5.21 -17.52
N GLU A 57 14.83 5.27 -17.93
CA GLU A 57 14.25 6.49 -18.49
C GLU A 57 14.15 7.59 -17.44
N ARG A 58 13.67 7.27 -16.25
CA ARG A 58 13.44 8.21 -15.15
C ARG A 58 14.68 8.51 -14.32
N GLN A 59 15.73 7.71 -14.42
CA GLN A 59 16.90 7.73 -13.54
C GLN A 59 16.51 7.67 -12.06
N ALA A 60 15.55 6.82 -11.76
CA ALA A 60 15.02 6.60 -10.41
C ALA A 60 14.37 5.23 -10.29
N SER A 61 14.59 4.57 -9.17
CA SER A 61 13.96 3.29 -8.86
C SER A 61 12.45 3.42 -8.72
N VAL A 62 11.69 2.53 -9.34
CA VAL A 62 10.24 2.42 -9.21
C VAL A 62 9.80 1.12 -8.57
N SER A 63 10.72 0.18 -8.40
CA SER A 63 10.48 -1.15 -7.85
C SER A 63 11.69 -1.58 -7.02
N THR A 64 11.45 -2.35 -5.96
CA THR A 64 12.54 -2.90 -5.14
C THR A 64 13.36 -3.89 -5.94
N SER A 65 14.66 -3.68 -6.00
CA SER A 65 15.62 -4.62 -6.58
C SER A 65 16.20 -5.52 -5.50
N VAL A 66 16.22 -6.82 -5.80
CA VAL A 66 16.82 -7.85 -4.95
C VAL A 66 18.24 -8.08 -5.41
N LEU A 67 19.18 -7.87 -4.50
CA LEU A 67 20.61 -7.99 -4.72
C LEU A 67 21.24 -8.84 -3.60
N PHE A 68 22.43 -9.33 -3.83
CA PHE A 68 23.25 -9.89 -2.74
C PHE A 68 24.72 -9.64 -2.98
N THR A 69 25.47 -9.62 -1.90
CA THR A 69 26.92 -9.61 -1.93
C THR A 69 27.46 -10.54 -0.86
N VAL A 70 28.75 -10.81 -0.90
CA VAL A 70 29.44 -11.64 0.10
C VAL A 70 30.58 -10.81 0.70
N PHE A 71 30.61 -10.74 2.02
CA PHE A 71 31.64 -10.02 2.73
C PHE A 71 32.01 -10.84 3.98
N GLU A 72 33.31 -11.06 4.23
CA GLU A 72 33.81 -11.87 5.35
C GLU A 72 33.10 -13.23 5.50
N ASN A 73 32.93 -13.93 4.39
CA ASN A 73 32.21 -15.21 4.29
C ASN A 73 30.73 -15.19 4.66
N LYS A 74 30.13 -14.04 4.92
CA LYS A 74 28.69 -13.87 5.14
C LYS A 74 28.00 -13.34 3.89
N LYS A 75 26.80 -13.84 3.64
CA LYS A 75 25.91 -13.38 2.56
C LYS A 75 25.08 -12.22 3.06
N ILE A 76 25.15 -11.09 2.37
CA ILE A 76 24.32 -9.91 2.64
C ILE A 76 23.31 -9.80 1.51
N ASN A 77 22.04 -10.11 1.78
CA ASN A 77 20.93 -9.83 0.88
C ASN A 77 20.56 -8.36 1.03
N ILE A 78 20.47 -7.63 -0.09
CA ILE A 78 20.23 -6.21 -0.15
C ILE A 78 18.92 -5.99 -0.92
N LEU A 79 17.96 -5.34 -0.29
CA LEU A 79 16.71 -4.92 -0.90
C LEU A 79 16.81 -3.41 -1.13
N ASP A 80 17.13 -3.01 -2.36
CA ASP A 80 17.23 -1.59 -2.74
C ASP A 80 15.85 -1.08 -3.11
N THR A 81 15.29 -0.19 -2.28
CA THR A 81 13.90 0.27 -2.40
C THR A 81 13.78 1.62 -3.10
N PRO A 82 12.65 1.88 -3.79
CA PRO A 82 12.36 3.21 -4.33
C PRO A 82 12.27 4.27 -3.22
N GLY A 83 12.58 5.52 -3.57
CA GLY A 83 12.55 6.63 -2.63
C GLY A 83 11.29 7.51 -2.73
N PHE A 84 10.42 7.31 -3.72
CA PHE A 84 9.16 8.03 -3.85
C PHE A 84 8.05 7.36 -3.04
N ASP A 85 7.26 8.15 -2.35
CA ASP A 85 6.17 7.69 -1.49
C ASP A 85 5.06 6.96 -2.26
N ASP A 86 4.91 7.28 -3.52
CA ASP A 86 4.00 6.60 -4.45
C ASP A 86 4.28 5.09 -4.55
N PHE A 87 5.51 4.67 -4.30
CA PHE A 87 5.95 3.27 -4.32
C PHE A 87 6.16 2.68 -2.92
N ILE A 88 5.46 3.21 -1.91
CA ILE A 88 5.61 2.77 -0.52
C ILE A 88 5.31 1.26 -0.33
N GLY A 89 4.47 0.67 -1.17
CA GLY A 89 4.21 -0.77 -1.19
C GLY A 89 5.47 -1.61 -1.35
N GLU A 90 6.39 -1.16 -2.19
CA GLU A 90 7.70 -1.80 -2.42
C GLU A 90 8.58 -1.75 -1.16
N VAL A 91 8.60 -0.61 -0.47
CA VAL A 91 9.31 -0.43 0.81
C VAL A 91 8.74 -1.35 1.89
N ILE A 92 7.42 -1.41 2.00
CA ILE A 92 6.73 -2.26 2.98
C ILE A 92 7.04 -3.74 2.74
N SER A 93 7.01 -4.18 1.48
CA SER A 93 7.38 -5.55 1.10
C SER A 93 8.83 -5.88 1.46
N ALA A 94 9.76 -4.96 1.21
CA ALA A 94 11.17 -5.11 1.56
C ALA A 94 11.38 -5.18 3.08
N LEU A 95 10.77 -4.26 3.83
CA LEU A 95 10.84 -4.24 5.30
C LEU A 95 10.26 -5.52 5.93
N ARG A 96 9.26 -6.13 5.29
CA ARG A 96 8.64 -7.38 5.78
C ARG A 96 9.61 -8.56 5.85
N VAL A 97 10.59 -8.60 4.97
CA VAL A 97 11.53 -9.73 4.86
C VAL A 97 12.97 -9.38 5.24
N ALA A 98 13.30 -8.10 5.37
CA ALA A 98 14.58 -7.68 5.93
C ALA A 98 14.63 -7.95 7.44
N ASP A 99 15.83 -8.14 7.97
CA ASP A 99 16.08 -8.27 9.41
C ASP A 99 16.62 -6.96 10.01
N THR A 100 17.08 -6.04 9.15
CA THR A 100 17.50 -4.69 9.54
C THR A 100 17.23 -3.71 8.40
N ALA A 101 16.68 -2.56 8.75
CA ALA A 101 16.51 -1.44 7.84
C ALA A 101 17.72 -0.50 7.90
N ILE A 102 18.22 -0.10 6.74
CA ILE A 102 19.32 0.86 6.61
C ILE A 102 18.71 2.16 6.06
N MET A 103 18.54 3.15 6.93
CA MET A 103 18.01 4.46 6.59
C MET A 103 19.13 5.34 6.04
N VAL A 104 19.12 5.59 4.75
CA VAL A 104 20.10 6.47 4.10
C VAL A 104 19.61 7.91 4.15
N VAL A 105 20.38 8.78 4.80
CA VAL A 105 20.05 10.20 5.01
C VAL A 105 21.06 11.08 4.28
N ASN A 106 20.56 12.14 3.65
CA ASN A 106 21.40 13.13 2.99
C ASN A 106 21.89 14.17 4.01
N ALA A 107 23.20 14.25 4.24
CA ALA A 107 23.82 15.20 5.17
C ALA A 107 23.64 16.69 4.78
N GLN A 108 23.29 16.97 3.52
CA GLN A 108 22.99 18.32 3.04
C GLN A 108 21.55 18.75 3.37
N ASN A 109 20.60 17.81 3.24
CA ASN A 109 19.16 18.09 3.36
C ASN A 109 18.64 17.80 4.77
N GLY A 110 19.32 16.94 5.53
CA GLY A 110 18.86 16.48 6.84
C GLY A 110 17.68 15.49 6.73
N VAL A 111 16.76 15.61 7.68
CA VAL A 111 15.55 14.76 7.70
C VAL A 111 14.54 15.22 6.67
N GLU A 112 14.29 14.37 5.69
CA GLU A 112 13.33 14.60 4.61
C GLU A 112 12.03 13.82 4.85
N VAL A 113 10.99 14.11 4.10
CA VAL A 113 9.68 13.43 4.15
C VAL A 113 9.80 11.92 4.00
N GLY A 114 10.56 11.47 3.03
CA GLY A 114 10.79 10.04 2.81
C GLY A 114 11.46 9.36 4.00
N THR A 115 12.30 10.09 4.76
CA THR A 115 12.90 9.62 6.02
C THR A 115 11.82 9.39 7.08
N GLU A 116 10.90 10.36 7.27
CA GLU A 116 9.82 10.27 8.26
C GLU A 116 8.81 9.16 7.91
N ILE A 117 8.44 9.03 6.64
CA ILE A 117 7.49 8.01 6.18
C ILE A 117 8.08 6.60 6.36
N THR A 118 9.30 6.38 5.90
CA THR A 118 9.95 5.07 5.99
C THR A 118 10.29 4.70 7.44
N TRP A 119 10.61 5.67 8.30
CA TRP A 119 10.76 5.47 9.75
C TRP A 119 9.47 4.93 10.38
N ARG A 120 8.30 5.54 10.06
CA ARG A 120 7.01 5.07 10.59
C ARG A 120 6.70 3.64 10.17
N TRP A 121 6.95 3.28 8.92
CA TRP A 121 6.73 1.92 8.44
C TRP A 121 7.68 0.92 9.07
N ALA A 122 8.96 1.25 9.22
CA ALA A 122 9.93 0.43 9.95
C ALA A 122 9.52 0.24 11.43
N GLY A 123 8.96 1.29 12.04
CA GLY A 123 8.40 1.24 13.39
C GLY A 123 7.20 0.29 13.50
N ARG A 124 6.23 0.39 12.61
CA ARG A 124 5.05 -0.50 12.58
C ARG A 124 5.41 -1.97 12.41
N GLN A 125 6.48 -2.26 11.69
CA GLN A 125 6.97 -3.63 11.50
C GLN A 125 7.98 -4.07 12.57
N HIS A 126 8.30 -3.21 13.54
CA HIS A 126 9.26 -3.47 14.62
C HIS A 126 10.64 -3.95 14.14
N ILE A 127 11.07 -3.51 12.95
CA ILE A 127 12.36 -3.91 12.38
C ILE A 127 13.51 -3.10 13.01
N PRO A 128 14.65 -3.72 13.38
CA PRO A 128 15.89 -3.02 13.72
C PRO A 128 16.26 -2.00 12.64
N LEU A 129 16.81 -0.86 13.05
CA LEU A 129 17.14 0.22 12.11
C LEU A 129 18.45 0.89 12.49
N MET A 130 19.25 1.24 11.48
CA MET A 130 20.40 2.09 11.61
C MET A 130 20.41 3.16 10.51
N PHE A 131 21.14 4.24 10.75
CA PHE A 131 21.27 5.35 9.82
C PHE A 131 22.64 5.34 9.13
N LEU A 132 22.64 5.63 7.84
CA LEU A 132 23.84 5.99 7.11
C LEU A 132 23.74 7.45 6.68
N MET A 133 24.63 8.28 7.20
CA MET A 133 24.73 9.67 6.80
C MET A 133 25.61 9.74 5.56
N ASN A 134 24.96 9.90 4.42
CA ASN A 134 25.56 9.97 3.09
C ASN A 134 25.68 11.43 2.61
N HIS A 135 26.40 11.64 1.53
CA HIS A 135 26.63 12.97 0.93
C HIS A 135 27.42 13.93 1.83
N LEU A 136 28.30 13.42 2.70
CA LEU A 136 29.21 14.22 3.50
C LEU A 136 30.24 14.98 2.64
N ASP A 137 30.39 14.57 1.38
CA ASP A 137 31.26 15.16 0.35
C ASP A 137 30.63 16.34 -0.40
N LEU A 138 29.33 16.58 -0.21
CA LEU A 138 28.64 17.67 -0.90
C LEU A 138 28.83 19.03 -0.20
N GLU A 139 28.78 20.10 -1.00
CA GLU A 139 28.71 21.45 -0.48
C GLU A 139 27.50 21.61 0.46
N HIS A 140 27.69 22.33 1.55
CA HIS A 140 26.67 22.52 2.61
C HIS A 140 26.29 21.26 3.41
N ALA A 141 27.00 20.13 3.27
CA ALA A 141 26.81 19.00 4.17
C ALA A 141 27.05 19.43 5.64
N ASN A 142 26.16 19.05 6.54
CA ASN A 142 26.24 19.41 7.95
C ASN A 142 25.87 18.23 8.84
N PHE A 143 26.87 17.53 9.33
CA PHE A 143 26.71 16.36 10.19
C PHE A 143 25.98 16.70 11.49
N GLU A 144 26.44 17.75 12.18
CA GLU A 144 25.91 18.10 13.52
C GLU A 144 24.44 18.54 13.45
N GLU A 145 24.08 19.34 12.43
CA GLU A 145 22.68 19.75 12.22
C GLU A 145 21.78 18.57 11.86
N THR A 146 22.25 17.67 10.97
CA THR A 146 21.52 16.46 10.61
C THR A 146 21.34 15.55 11.82
N MET A 147 22.36 15.36 12.65
CA MET A 147 22.26 14.60 13.93
C MET A 147 21.24 15.21 14.87
N ARG A 148 21.23 16.55 14.98
CA ARG A 148 20.25 17.27 15.82
C ARG A 148 18.83 17.02 15.34
N GLN A 149 18.58 17.07 14.01
CA GLN A 149 17.28 16.79 13.40
C GLN A 149 16.86 15.34 13.63
N LEU A 150 17.76 14.37 13.40
CA LEU A 150 17.50 12.95 13.61
C LEU A 150 17.08 12.68 15.08
N ARG A 151 17.80 13.21 16.06
CA ARG A 151 17.46 13.07 17.47
C ARG A 151 16.14 13.76 17.84
N HIS A 152 15.89 14.94 17.29
CA HIS A 152 14.65 15.66 17.52
C HIS A 152 13.42 14.90 17.00
N ARG A 153 13.54 14.27 15.82
CA ARG A 153 12.43 13.56 15.16
C ARG A 153 12.26 12.12 15.64
N PHE A 154 13.36 11.43 15.93
CA PHE A 154 13.35 9.97 16.15
C PHE A 154 13.81 9.55 17.55
N GLY A 155 14.16 10.52 18.40
CA GLY A 155 14.44 10.29 19.79
C GLY A 155 15.94 10.15 20.13
N SER A 156 16.21 10.09 21.44
CA SER A 156 17.56 10.04 22.00
C SER A 156 18.35 8.78 21.68
N GLY A 157 17.66 7.70 21.30
CA GLY A 157 18.32 6.44 20.88
C GLY A 157 19.11 6.56 19.57
N VAL A 158 18.97 7.67 18.81
CA VAL A 158 19.80 7.96 17.64
C VAL A 158 21.19 8.37 18.09
N THR A 159 22.17 7.48 17.91
CA THR A 159 23.49 7.59 18.51
C THR A 159 24.58 7.53 17.44
N PRO A 160 25.51 8.50 17.40
CA PRO A 160 26.62 8.48 16.47
C PRO A 160 27.65 7.42 16.87
N PHE A 161 27.99 6.55 15.93
CA PHE A 161 29.05 5.56 16.05
C PHE A 161 30.32 6.01 15.32
N GLN A 162 30.15 7.02 14.48
CA GLN A 162 31.21 7.69 13.75
C GLN A 162 30.91 9.18 13.66
N PHE A 163 31.94 9.99 13.52
CA PHE A 163 31.79 11.39 13.16
C PHE A 163 32.86 11.81 12.13
N PRO A 164 32.54 12.74 11.20
CA PRO A 164 33.49 13.18 10.20
C PRO A 164 34.53 14.12 10.82
N VAL A 165 35.79 13.97 10.40
CA VAL A 165 36.86 14.92 10.74
C VAL A 165 36.75 16.17 9.89
N ASN A 166 36.34 15.99 8.63
CA ASN A 166 36.01 17.06 7.71
C ASN A 166 34.76 16.73 6.91
N GLN A 167 34.09 17.74 6.38
CA GLN A 167 32.88 17.59 5.57
C GLN A 167 32.84 18.62 4.45
N GLY A 168 31.92 18.42 3.48
CA GLY A 168 31.86 19.22 2.27
C GLY A 168 32.85 18.75 1.19
N PRO A 169 33.08 19.55 0.13
CA PRO A 169 34.05 19.25 -0.89
C PRO A 169 35.42 18.97 -0.27
N GLY A 170 35.95 17.78 -0.47
CA GLY A 170 37.19 17.32 0.18
C GLY A 170 36.98 16.45 1.42
N PHE A 171 35.74 16.01 1.73
CA PHE A 171 35.50 14.97 2.73
C PHE A 171 36.34 13.74 2.43
N ASN A 172 37.17 13.34 3.39
CA ASN A 172 38.06 12.20 3.22
C ASN A 172 38.36 11.41 4.49
N SER A 173 37.82 11.80 5.63
CA SER A 173 38.13 11.12 6.89
C SER A 173 37.00 11.21 7.93
N PHE A 174 36.87 10.12 8.69
CA PHE A 174 36.00 10.04 9.86
C PHE A 174 36.65 9.25 11.00
N ILE A 175 36.16 9.45 12.20
CA ILE A 175 36.56 8.69 13.39
C ILE A 175 35.50 7.68 13.73
N ASP A 176 35.94 6.42 13.92
CA ASP A 176 35.10 5.32 14.40
C ASP A 176 35.20 5.19 15.92
N LEU A 177 34.09 5.39 16.60
CA LEU A 177 34.00 5.40 18.07
C LEU A 177 34.05 4.02 18.70
N LEU A 178 33.75 2.94 17.94
CA LEU A 178 33.90 1.58 18.44
C LEU A 178 35.36 1.14 18.41
N LYS A 179 36.00 1.32 17.29
CA LYS A 179 37.42 0.93 17.08
C LYS A 179 38.40 1.97 17.64
N MET A 180 37.94 3.18 17.98
CA MET A 180 38.76 4.33 18.41
C MET A 180 39.96 4.58 17.46
N LYS A 181 39.67 4.64 16.16
CA LYS A 181 40.61 4.87 15.07
C LYS A 181 40.06 5.88 14.08
N MET A 182 40.97 6.56 13.39
CA MET A 182 40.64 7.40 12.24
C MET A 182 40.79 6.62 10.94
N TYR A 183 39.76 6.68 10.10
CA TYR A 183 39.72 6.15 8.74
C TYR A 183 39.92 7.30 7.78
N LYS A 184 41.04 7.34 7.05
CA LYS A 184 41.35 8.39 6.10
C LYS A 184 41.51 7.80 4.69
N TYR A 185 40.89 8.46 3.71
CA TYR A 185 40.96 8.12 2.28
C TYR A 185 41.82 9.13 1.56
N PRO A 186 43.15 8.91 1.40
CA PRO A 186 44.09 9.92 0.92
C PRO A 186 43.79 10.39 -0.51
N GLN A 187 43.23 9.54 -1.34
CA GLN A 187 42.86 9.83 -2.72
C GLN A 187 41.37 10.19 -2.91
N GLY A 188 40.63 10.31 -1.81
CA GLY A 188 39.17 10.55 -1.84
C GLY A 188 38.36 9.37 -2.34
N ASP A 189 38.96 8.19 -2.52
CA ASP A 189 38.32 6.93 -2.94
C ASP A 189 39.22 5.74 -2.53
N GLY A 190 38.67 4.51 -2.56
CA GLY A 190 39.42 3.27 -2.36
C GLY A 190 39.55 2.85 -0.91
N LYS A 191 40.70 2.20 -0.57
CA LYS A 191 40.94 1.67 0.78
C LYS A 191 41.40 2.76 1.74
N PRO A 192 40.88 2.82 2.98
CA PRO A 192 41.31 3.78 3.97
C PRO A 192 42.70 3.46 4.52
N VAL A 193 43.42 4.49 4.90
CA VAL A 193 44.54 4.39 5.84
C VAL A 193 43.95 4.52 7.25
N ILE A 194 44.10 3.46 8.05
CA ILE A 194 43.64 3.41 9.44
C ILE A 194 44.78 3.86 10.34
N SER A 195 44.54 4.87 11.17
CA SER A 195 45.55 5.48 12.05
C SER A 195 44.96 5.80 13.43
N ASP A 196 45.84 6.18 14.34
CA ASP A 196 45.41 6.71 15.63
C ASP A 196 44.70 8.06 15.45
N ILE A 197 43.81 8.38 16.38
CA ILE A 197 43.03 9.62 16.39
C ILE A 197 43.98 10.81 16.60
N PRO A 198 43.92 11.85 15.74
CA PRO A 198 44.70 13.04 15.91
C PRO A 198 44.46 13.72 17.26
N ALA A 199 45.48 14.36 17.82
CA ALA A 199 45.39 15.05 19.09
C ALA A 199 44.27 16.12 19.13
N SER A 200 44.00 16.77 17.99
CA SER A 200 42.91 17.74 17.84
C SER A 200 41.52 17.15 18.05
N GLU A 201 41.32 15.88 17.70
CA GLU A 201 40.01 15.19 17.77
C GLU A 201 39.89 14.26 18.99
N LYS A 202 41.02 13.98 19.67
CA LYS A 202 41.11 12.97 20.72
C LYS A 202 40.14 13.23 21.88
N ALA A 203 40.07 14.46 22.37
CA ALA A 203 39.18 14.81 23.50
C ALA A 203 37.70 14.60 23.14
N LYS A 204 37.29 15.05 21.93
CA LYS A 204 35.92 14.83 21.42
C LYS A 204 35.60 13.34 21.26
N ALA A 205 36.55 12.57 20.70
CA ALA A 205 36.37 11.15 20.49
C ALA A 205 36.25 10.36 21.82
N ASP A 206 37.08 10.71 22.81
CA ASP A 206 37.04 10.05 24.14
C ASP A 206 35.72 10.36 24.87
N GLU A 207 35.24 11.60 24.82
CA GLU A 207 33.93 11.99 25.40
C GLU A 207 32.79 11.24 24.71
N MET A 208 32.75 11.23 23.37
CA MET A 208 31.70 10.55 22.62
C MET A 208 31.75 9.02 22.80
N HIS A 209 32.94 8.44 22.88
CA HIS A 209 33.10 7.00 23.15
C HIS A 209 32.57 6.64 24.53
N ALA A 210 32.92 7.41 25.58
CA ALA A 210 32.43 7.18 26.95
C ALA A 210 30.89 7.24 27.00
N ALA A 211 30.28 8.26 26.38
CA ALA A 211 28.83 8.39 26.28
C ALA A 211 28.19 7.22 25.50
N LEU A 212 28.83 6.75 24.43
CA LEU A 212 28.37 5.59 23.66
C LEU A 212 28.41 4.31 24.49
N VAL A 213 29.49 4.04 25.21
CA VAL A 213 29.62 2.83 26.04
C VAL A 213 28.60 2.83 27.19
N GLU A 214 28.36 3.98 27.84
CA GLU A 214 27.32 4.14 28.85
C GLU A 214 25.92 3.90 28.27
N GLU A 215 25.60 4.47 27.13
CA GLU A 215 24.32 4.25 26.42
C GLU A 215 24.13 2.77 26.10
N LEU A 216 25.17 2.08 25.61
CA LEU A 216 25.12 0.66 25.32
C LEU A 216 24.95 -0.19 26.59
N ALA A 217 25.66 0.11 27.66
CA ALA A 217 25.52 -0.56 28.94
C ALA A 217 24.09 -0.49 29.47
N SER A 218 23.40 0.63 29.25
CA SER A 218 22.01 0.86 29.69
C SER A 218 20.98 -0.07 29.04
N LYS A 219 21.34 -0.84 28.00
CA LYS A 219 20.41 -1.71 27.29
C LYS A 219 20.16 -3.05 27.96
N ASP A 220 21.00 -3.45 28.93
CA ASP A 220 20.87 -4.70 29.66
C ASP A 220 21.39 -4.53 31.09
N GLU A 221 20.64 -5.01 32.10
CA GLU A 221 21.00 -4.85 33.51
C GLU A 221 22.38 -5.47 33.84
N SER A 222 22.67 -6.62 33.27
CA SER A 222 23.95 -7.33 33.50
C SER A 222 25.15 -6.54 32.92
N LEU A 223 24.94 -5.86 31.79
CA LEU A 223 25.98 -5.03 31.17
C LEU A 223 26.17 -3.72 31.93
N MET A 224 25.10 -3.18 32.51
CA MET A 224 25.19 -2.01 33.37
C MET A 224 25.99 -2.31 34.67
N GLU A 225 25.79 -3.49 35.28
CA GLU A 225 26.59 -3.91 36.42
C GLU A 225 28.08 -4.00 36.08
N VAL A 226 28.43 -4.63 34.93
CA VAL A 226 29.80 -4.69 34.43
C VAL A 226 30.39 -3.28 34.19
N TYR A 227 29.62 -2.38 33.62
CA TYR A 227 30.06 -1.01 33.39
C TYR A 227 30.35 -0.29 34.73
N PHE A 228 29.50 -0.42 35.75
CA PHE A 228 29.74 0.17 37.06
C PHE A 228 30.98 -0.41 37.75
N GLU A 229 31.29 -1.68 37.56
CA GLU A 229 32.47 -2.33 38.14
C GLU A 229 33.77 -1.95 37.42
N LYS A 230 33.75 -1.92 36.07
CA LYS A 230 34.96 -1.78 35.24
C LYS A 230 35.15 -0.41 34.63
N GLY A 231 34.11 0.44 34.61
CA GLY A 231 34.08 1.74 33.93
C GLY A 231 34.07 1.65 32.39
N THR A 232 34.00 0.42 31.82
CA THR A 232 33.95 0.18 30.37
C THR A 232 33.35 -1.19 30.10
N LEU A 233 33.07 -1.48 28.80
CA LEU A 233 32.66 -2.80 28.30
C LEU A 233 33.73 -3.37 27.38
N SER A 234 33.90 -4.68 27.37
CA SER A 234 34.70 -5.39 26.36
C SER A 234 34.03 -5.34 24.96
N GLU A 235 34.80 -5.64 23.93
CA GLU A 235 34.29 -5.67 22.54
C GLU A 235 33.10 -6.64 22.39
N ASP A 236 33.14 -7.81 22.97
CA ASP A 236 32.04 -8.80 22.95
C ASP A 236 30.79 -8.27 23.68
N GLU A 237 30.99 -7.61 24.83
CA GLU A 237 29.89 -6.99 25.59
C GLU A 237 29.27 -5.83 24.83
N ILE A 238 30.04 -5.02 24.12
CA ILE A 238 29.57 -3.98 23.21
C ILE A 238 28.72 -4.56 22.09
N HIS A 239 29.20 -5.61 21.41
CA HIS A 239 28.44 -6.27 20.35
C HIS A 239 27.13 -6.89 20.86
N LYS A 240 27.15 -7.50 22.04
CA LYS A 240 25.94 -8.01 22.70
C LYS A 240 24.94 -6.88 23.00
N ALA A 241 25.39 -5.77 23.58
CA ALA A 241 24.57 -4.61 23.87
C ALA A 241 23.93 -4.01 22.61
N LEU A 242 24.73 -3.89 21.55
CA LEU A 242 24.27 -3.41 20.25
C LEU A 242 23.16 -4.28 19.66
N LYS A 243 23.30 -5.60 19.66
CA LYS A 243 22.25 -6.51 19.18
C LYS A 243 20.97 -6.36 19.99
N ILE A 244 21.07 -6.31 21.33
CA ILE A 244 19.91 -6.10 22.21
C ILE A 244 19.24 -4.76 21.88
N GLY A 245 20.02 -3.68 21.79
CA GLY A 245 19.52 -2.35 21.49
C GLY A 245 18.91 -2.22 20.10
N LEU A 246 19.50 -2.87 19.07
CA LEU A 246 18.97 -2.89 17.71
C LEU A 246 17.64 -3.67 17.62
N ILE A 247 17.60 -4.90 18.13
CA ILE A 247 16.40 -5.75 18.12
C ILE A 247 15.28 -5.10 18.93
N GLY A 248 15.60 -4.52 20.09
CA GLY A 248 14.66 -3.80 20.95
C GLY A 248 14.30 -2.40 20.44
N ARG A 249 14.90 -1.94 19.33
CA ARG A 249 14.70 -0.57 18.78
C ARG A 249 14.93 0.54 19.81
N SER A 250 15.88 0.36 20.69
CA SER A 250 16.26 1.33 21.73
C SER A 250 17.58 2.04 21.42
N ILE A 251 18.30 1.61 20.39
CA ILE A 251 19.46 2.28 19.81
C ILE A 251 19.40 2.25 18.28
N PHE A 252 19.80 3.35 17.67
CA PHE A 252 19.83 3.54 16.21
C PHE A 252 21.20 4.09 15.83
N PRO A 253 22.16 3.22 15.47
CA PRO A 253 23.51 3.64 15.12
C PRO A 253 23.52 4.56 13.90
N VAL A 254 24.39 5.59 13.94
CA VAL A 254 24.64 6.47 12.79
C VAL A 254 26.09 6.30 12.35
N LEU A 255 26.30 5.92 11.08
CA LEU A 255 27.61 5.81 10.45
C LEU A 255 27.76 6.83 9.33
N CYS A 256 29.02 7.17 8.99
CA CYS A 256 29.40 8.16 8.00
C CYS A 256 29.85 7.50 6.69
N ILE A 257 29.28 7.90 5.57
CA ILE A 257 29.68 7.40 4.24
C ILE A 257 29.69 8.49 3.17
N SER A 258 30.41 8.23 2.09
CA SER A 258 30.14 8.79 0.76
C SER A 258 30.04 7.62 -0.22
N ALA A 259 28.79 7.27 -0.57
CA ALA A 259 28.54 6.15 -1.49
C ALA A 259 29.14 6.40 -2.88
N ARG A 260 29.08 7.66 -3.36
CA ARG A 260 29.65 8.07 -4.65
C ARG A 260 31.16 7.83 -4.72
N HIS A 261 31.87 8.16 -3.66
CA HIS A 261 33.33 8.03 -3.58
C HIS A 261 33.80 6.74 -2.92
N ASN A 262 32.88 5.79 -2.63
CA ASN A 262 33.21 4.51 -1.99
C ASN A 262 33.93 4.68 -0.64
N MET A 263 33.64 5.76 0.09
CA MET A 263 34.24 6.02 1.40
C MET A 263 33.31 5.54 2.51
N GLY A 264 33.87 4.82 3.49
CA GLY A 264 33.13 4.24 4.63
C GLY A 264 32.38 2.94 4.32
N ILE A 265 32.29 2.50 3.04
CA ILE A 265 31.48 1.35 2.65
C ILE A 265 32.05 0.04 3.22
N GLY A 266 33.35 -0.19 3.10
CA GLY A 266 34.00 -1.40 3.67
C GLY A 266 33.77 -1.48 5.20
N ARG A 267 33.95 -0.37 5.93
CA ARG A 267 33.70 -0.32 7.37
C ARG A 267 32.22 -0.53 7.72
N PHE A 268 31.31 0.01 6.92
CA PHE A 268 29.89 -0.27 7.07
C PHE A 268 29.55 -1.76 6.87
N MET A 269 30.12 -2.41 5.86
CA MET A 269 29.92 -3.84 5.61
C MET A 269 30.50 -4.71 6.73
N GLU A 270 31.65 -4.35 7.27
CA GLU A 270 32.23 -4.96 8.46
C GLU A 270 31.27 -4.83 9.67
N PHE A 271 30.73 -3.62 9.92
CA PHE A 271 29.73 -3.39 10.96
C PHE A 271 28.48 -4.26 10.77
N LEU A 272 27.98 -4.42 9.52
CA LEU A 272 26.87 -5.31 9.22
C LEU A 272 27.19 -6.77 9.59
N THR A 273 28.37 -7.26 9.26
CA THR A 273 28.76 -8.64 9.52
C THR A 273 28.98 -8.93 11.00
N GLU A 274 29.54 -7.95 11.75
CA GLU A 274 29.85 -8.08 13.18
C GLU A 274 28.61 -7.89 14.06
N THR A 275 27.73 -6.93 13.74
CA THR A 275 26.79 -6.36 14.70
C THR A 275 25.32 -6.60 14.37
N VAL A 276 24.95 -6.55 13.08
CA VAL A 276 23.55 -6.68 12.66
C VAL A 276 23.07 -8.12 12.90
N PRO A 277 21.86 -8.30 13.46
CA PRO A 277 21.37 -9.64 13.76
C PRO A 277 21.22 -10.51 12.52
N ALA A 278 21.55 -11.78 12.66
CA ALA A 278 21.22 -12.82 11.70
C ALA A 278 19.73 -13.20 11.81
N PRO A 279 19.10 -13.80 10.78
CA PRO A 279 17.70 -14.19 10.83
C PRO A 279 17.32 -15.01 12.08
N GLY A 280 18.16 -15.96 12.48
CA GLY A 280 17.91 -16.80 13.66
C GLY A 280 17.99 -16.07 15.01
N GLU A 281 18.53 -14.86 15.05
CA GLU A 281 18.58 -13.99 16.24
C GLU A 281 17.35 -13.06 16.33
N MET A 282 16.57 -13.00 15.26
CA MET A 282 15.34 -12.18 15.20
C MET A 282 14.15 -12.96 15.79
N PRO A 283 13.15 -12.22 16.34
CA PRO A 283 11.88 -12.84 16.68
C PRO A 283 11.29 -13.54 15.46
N GLY A 284 10.76 -14.73 15.64
CA GLY A 284 10.05 -15.45 14.60
C GLY A 284 8.80 -14.73 14.13
N VAL A 285 8.25 -15.19 13.02
CA VAL A 285 6.95 -14.68 12.52
C VAL A 285 5.81 -15.52 13.03
N LYS A 286 4.61 -14.93 13.05
CA LYS A 286 3.38 -15.66 13.42
C LYS A 286 2.57 -16.02 12.18
N THR A 287 1.88 -17.14 12.24
CA THR A 287 0.80 -17.46 11.31
C THR A 287 -0.46 -16.71 11.68
N LYS A 288 -1.48 -16.73 10.80
CA LYS A 288 -2.81 -16.16 11.08
C LYS A 288 -3.44 -16.71 12.36
N ASP A 289 -3.19 -17.99 12.65
CA ASP A 289 -3.70 -18.69 13.82
C ASP A 289 -2.84 -18.48 15.08
N GLY A 290 -1.81 -17.64 14.99
CA GLY A 290 -0.94 -17.28 16.12
C GLY A 290 0.22 -18.25 16.39
N LYS A 291 0.41 -19.31 15.60
CA LYS A 291 1.53 -20.23 15.70
C LYS A 291 2.84 -19.50 15.34
N GLY A 292 3.88 -19.68 16.16
CA GLY A 292 5.21 -19.10 15.90
C GLY A 292 6.02 -19.95 14.92
N LEU A 293 6.75 -19.29 14.01
CA LEU A 293 7.79 -19.89 13.16
C LEU A 293 9.13 -19.22 13.52
N ASN A 294 10.07 -20.00 14.03
CA ASN A 294 11.28 -19.50 14.72
C ASN A 294 12.59 -19.79 13.98
N TYR A 295 12.60 -19.70 12.66
CA TYR A 295 13.80 -19.93 11.84
C TYR A 295 14.51 -21.26 12.13
N ASN A 296 13.75 -22.33 12.38
CA ASN A 296 14.31 -23.65 12.65
C ASN A 296 14.50 -24.43 11.33
N PRO A 297 15.73 -24.87 10.99
CA PRO A 297 16.01 -25.59 9.75
C PRO A 297 15.43 -27.02 9.70
N THR A 298 15.06 -27.59 10.85
CA THR A 298 14.51 -28.97 10.94
C THR A 298 12.98 -29.01 10.84
N ASP A 299 12.33 -27.87 10.95
CA ASP A 299 10.88 -27.78 10.85
C ASP A 299 10.37 -27.93 9.40
N PRO A 300 9.08 -28.22 9.19
CA PRO A 300 8.50 -28.23 7.86
C PRO A 300 8.70 -26.89 7.13
N THR A 301 9.01 -26.94 5.84
CA THR A 301 9.29 -25.76 5.02
C THR A 301 8.08 -24.84 4.94
N ALA A 302 8.30 -23.56 5.22
CA ALA A 302 7.37 -22.46 4.96
C ALA A 302 8.12 -21.26 4.38
N ILE A 303 7.66 -20.76 3.24
CA ILE A 303 8.21 -19.58 2.58
C ILE A 303 7.13 -18.52 2.41
N PHE A 304 7.55 -17.27 2.42
CA PHE A 304 6.70 -16.12 2.20
C PHE A 304 7.11 -15.40 0.92
N VAL A 305 6.21 -15.29 -0.03
CA VAL A 305 6.41 -14.59 -1.30
C VAL A 305 6.12 -13.11 -1.07
N PHE A 306 7.16 -12.31 -0.98
CA PHE A 306 7.04 -10.88 -0.68
C PHE A 306 6.98 -10.00 -1.92
N LYS A 307 7.31 -10.56 -3.09
CA LYS A 307 7.30 -9.85 -4.37
C LYS A 307 7.13 -10.81 -5.52
N THR A 308 6.30 -10.43 -6.48
CA THR A 308 6.22 -11.05 -7.81
C THR A 308 6.43 -9.97 -8.87
N SER A 309 7.07 -10.32 -9.96
CA SER A 309 7.27 -9.42 -11.11
C SER A 309 7.28 -10.19 -12.41
N ILE A 310 6.95 -9.50 -13.50
CA ILE A 310 7.06 -10.06 -14.85
C ILE A 310 8.33 -9.53 -15.50
N GLU A 311 9.19 -10.43 -15.93
CA GLU A 311 10.44 -10.12 -16.62
C GLU A 311 10.35 -10.55 -18.09
N GLN A 312 10.87 -9.70 -19.00
CA GLN A 312 10.92 -10.04 -20.42
C GLN A 312 11.69 -11.35 -20.64
N HIS A 313 11.18 -12.21 -21.50
CA HIS A 313 11.75 -13.52 -21.89
C HIS A 313 11.73 -14.62 -20.83
N ILE A 314 11.29 -14.34 -19.59
CA ILE A 314 11.28 -15.31 -18.50
C ILE A 314 9.86 -15.57 -18.01
N GLY A 315 9.02 -14.53 -18.06
CA GLY A 315 7.70 -14.53 -17.48
C GLY A 315 7.74 -14.13 -16.00
N GLU A 316 6.85 -14.71 -15.23
CA GLU A 316 6.70 -14.40 -13.82
C GLU A 316 7.86 -14.95 -12.99
N ILE A 317 8.42 -14.11 -12.12
CA ILE A 317 9.41 -14.43 -11.09
C ILE A 317 8.82 -14.12 -9.72
N SER A 318 8.95 -15.05 -8.79
CA SER A 318 8.50 -14.91 -7.41
C SER A 318 9.70 -14.86 -6.47
N PHE A 319 9.81 -13.78 -5.69
CA PHE A 319 10.84 -13.60 -4.66
C PHE A 319 10.28 -14.01 -3.30
N PHE A 320 11.05 -14.76 -2.55
CA PHE A 320 10.62 -15.30 -1.27
C PHE A 320 11.68 -15.24 -0.19
N LYS A 321 11.25 -15.26 1.09
CA LYS A 321 12.09 -15.54 2.26
C LYS A 321 11.67 -16.87 2.87
N VAL A 322 12.66 -17.66 3.31
CA VAL A 322 12.44 -18.94 4.01
C VAL A 322 12.27 -18.65 5.50
N TYR A 323 11.09 -18.94 6.06
CA TYR A 323 10.81 -18.71 7.48
C TYR A 323 10.90 -19.97 8.34
N SER A 324 10.82 -21.14 7.73
CA SER A 324 10.92 -22.42 8.41
C SER A 324 11.48 -23.50 7.47
N GLY A 325 12.24 -24.43 7.99
CA GLY A 325 12.83 -25.52 7.22
C GLY A 325 13.88 -25.05 6.22
N GLU A 326 14.00 -25.79 5.15
CA GLU A 326 14.87 -25.51 4.00
C GLU A 326 14.12 -25.67 2.69
N VAL A 327 14.56 -24.98 1.66
CA VAL A 327 14.00 -25.05 0.31
C VAL A 327 14.99 -25.72 -0.61
N VAL A 328 14.55 -26.73 -1.34
CA VAL A 328 15.37 -27.42 -2.34
C VAL A 328 14.75 -27.36 -3.74
N GLU A 329 15.58 -27.43 -4.77
CA GLU A 329 15.12 -27.47 -6.15
C GLU A 329 14.14 -28.63 -6.39
N SER A 330 13.13 -28.41 -7.21
CA SER A 330 12.09 -29.39 -7.54
C SER A 330 11.17 -29.80 -6.38
N GLN A 331 11.15 -29.04 -5.29
CA GLN A 331 10.26 -29.28 -4.15
C GLN A 331 8.81 -28.99 -4.50
N ASP A 332 7.90 -29.89 -4.11
CA ASP A 332 6.46 -29.68 -4.20
C ASP A 332 5.97 -28.90 -2.97
N MET A 333 5.16 -27.87 -3.21
CA MET A 333 4.64 -26.97 -2.21
C MET A 333 3.12 -26.85 -2.34
N ILE A 334 2.48 -26.37 -1.28
CA ILE A 334 1.04 -26.04 -1.24
C ILE A 334 0.89 -24.55 -0.96
N ASN A 335 -0.04 -23.90 -1.67
CA ASN A 335 -0.42 -22.52 -1.42
C ASN A 335 -1.78 -22.48 -0.69
N PRO A 336 -1.80 -22.36 0.66
CA PRO A 336 -3.05 -22.27 1.42
C PRO A 336 -3.84 -20.99 1.13
N CYS A 337 -3.18 -19.93 0.66
CA CYS A 337 -3.84 -18.68 0.27
C CYS A 337 -4.67 -18.82 -1.02
N ARG A 338 -4.54 -19.95 -1.73
CA ARG A 338 -5.20 -20.25 -3.01
C ARG A 338 -5.86 -21.63 -3.00
N ASN A 339 -6.69 -21.88 -2.00
CA ASN A 339 -7.45 -23.12 -1.83
C ASN A 339 -6.55 -24.39 -1.87
N GLY A 340 -5.35 -24.32 -1.35
CA GLY A 340 -4.42 -25.44 -1.33
C GLY A 340 -3.87 -25.82 -2.70
N SER A 341 -3.74 -24.86 -3.63
CA SER A 341 -3.16 -25.14 -4.95
C SER A 341 -1.74 -25.69 -4.83
N LYS A 342 -1.44 -26.70 -5.66
CA LYS A 342 -0.11 -27.33 -5.70
C LYS A 342 0.81 -26.55 -6.61
N GLU A 343 2.00 -26.26 -6.11
CA GLU A 343 3.05 -25.52 -6.80
C GLU A 343 4.34 -26.36 -6.75
N ARG A 344 5.23 -26.16 -7.71
CA ARG A 344 6.53 -26.81 -7.75
C ARG A 344 7.65 -25.79 -7.95
N LEU A 345 8.59 -25.76 -7.03
CA LEU A 345 9.79 -24.92 -7.09
C LEU A 345 10.79 -25.52 -8.08
N SER A 346 10.51 -25.42 -9.37
CA SER A 346 11.28 -26.12 -10.41
C SER A 346 12.73 -25.67 -10.50
N GLN A 347 13.01 -24.42 -10.24
CA GLN A 347 14.35 -23.83 -10.23
C GLN A 347 14.44 -22.76 -9.15
N LEU A 348 15.62 -22.67 -8.51
CA LEU A 348 15.92 -21.71 -7.48
C LEU A 348 17.06 -20.79 -7.93
N PHE A 349 16.96 -19.50 -7.60
CA PHE A 349 17.95 -18.51 -7.99
C PHE A 349 18.31 -17.58 -6.82
N THR A 350 19.58 -17.22 -6.73
CA THR A 350 20.00 -15.95 -6.15
C THR A 350 19.98 -14.90 -7.23
N VAL A 351 19.69 -13.66 -6.86
CA VAL A 351 19.41 -12.59 -7.83
C VAL A 351 20.28 -11.38 -7.54
N ASN A 352 20.84 -10.78 -8.60
CA ASN A 352 21.45 -9.48 -8.59
C ASN A 352 20.85 -8.64 -9.75
N GLY A 353 19.74 -7.94 -9.44
CA GLY A 353 18.96 -7.23 -10.45
C GLY A 353 18.46 -8.17 -11.56
N LYS A 354 18.90 -7.93 -12.79
CA LYS A 354 18.56 -8.81 -13.93
C LYS A 354 19.32 -10.15 -13.96
N ASN A 355 20.44 -10.24 -13.24
CA ASN A 355 21.30 -11.42 -13.24
C ASN A 355 20.81 -12.45 -12.23
N ARG A 356 20.87 -13.71 -12.58
CA ARG A 356 20.38 -14.83 -11.78
C ARG A 356 21.37 -15.98 -11.83
N ASP A 357 21.75 -16.43 -10.64
CA ASP A 357 22.60 -17.59 -10.48
C ASP A 357 21.78 -18.74 -9.91
N LYS A 358 21.79 -19.89 -10.60
CA LYS A 358 21.07 -21.08 -10.15
C LYS A 358 21.70 -21.63 -8.89
N VAL A 359 20.84 -22.01 -7.93
CA VAL A 359 21.22 -22.66 -6.67
C VAL A 359 20.36 -23.88 -6.43
N GLU A 360 20.88 -24.83 -5.69
CA GLU A 360 20.17 -26.09 -5.39
C GLU A 360 19.32 -25.98 -4.14
N LYS A 361 19.69 -25.07 -3.21
CA LYS A 361 19.09 -25.00 -1.89
C LYS A 361 19.20 -23.63 -1.25
N PHE A 362 18.16 -23.25 -0.48
CA PHE A 362 18.17 -22.14 0.46
C PHE A 362 17.95 -22.64 1.89
N MET A 363 18.70 -22.12 2.84
CA MET A 363 18.50 -22.33 4.25
C MET A 363 17.44 -21.39 4.81
N VAL A 364 16.88 -21.73 5.96
CA VAL A 364 15.97 -20.85 6.69
C VAL A 364 16.62 -19.50 6.96
N GLY A 365 15.84 -18.43 6.76
CA GLY A 365 16.28 -17.04 6.87
C GLY A 365 16.79 -16.42 5.56
N ASP A 366 17.11 -17.22 4.54
CA ASP A 366 17.62 -16.69 3.27
C ASP A 366 16.54 -16.19 2.34
N ILE A 367 16.93 -15.31 1.43
CA ILE A 367 16.09 -14.74 0.38
C ILE A 367 16.51 -15.33 -0.97
N GLY A 368 15.52 -15.78 -1.73
CA GLY A 368 15.71 -16.35 -3.05
C GLY A 368 14.59 -16.01 -4.02
N ALA A 369 14.72 -16.54 -5.22
CA ALA A 369 13.69 -16.40 -6.25
C ALA A 369 13.44 -17.76 -6.95
N THR A 370 12.23 -17.89 -7.50
CA THR A 370 11.82 -19.01 -8.33
C THR A 370 10.96 -18.53 -9.50
N ILE A 371 10.79 -19.34 -10.49
CA ILE A 371 10.02 -19.04 -11.72
C ILE A 371 8.99 -20.11 -12.00
N LYS A 372 8.03 -19.78 -12.90
CA LYS A 372 7.01 -20.73 -13.41
C LYS A 372 6.03 -21.25 -12.35
N LEU A 373 5.79 -20.50 -11.28
CA LEU A 373 4.65 -20.74 -10.40
C LEU A 373 3.35 -20.36 -11.13
N LYS A 374 2.27 -21.11 -10.88
CA LYS A 374 1.02 -20.95 -11.64
C LYS A 374 0.00 -20.06 -10.93
N ASN A 375 -0.08 -20.17 -9.63
CA ASN A 375 -1.11 -19.50 -8.83
C ASN A 375 -0.53 -18.95 -7.53
N VAL A 376 0.53 -18.15 -7.67
CA VAL A 376 1.23 -17.52 -6.54
C VAL A 376 1.33 -16.04 -6.77
N PHE A 377 0.98 -15.26 -5.76
CA PHE A 377 0.98 -13.79 -5.80
C PHE A 377 1.82 -13.23 -4.66
N THR A 378 2.14 -11.96 -4.77
CA THR A 378 2.71 -11.21 -3.66
C THR A 378 1.85 -11.39 -2.40
N ASN A 379 2.48 -11.56 -1.25
CA ASN A 379 1.82 -11.78 0.04
C ASN A 379 1.31 -13.22 0.29
N ASN A 380 1.64 -14.18 -0.57
CA ASN A 380 1.26 -15.57 -0.38
C ASN A 380 2.29 -16.36 0.46
N THR A 381 1.79 -17.39 1.14
CA THR A 381 2.59 -18.41 1.82
C THR A 381 2.63 -19.67 0.97
N LEU A 382 3.80 -20.31 0.87
CA LEU A 382 3.93 -21.66 0.31
C LEU A 382 4.51 -22.58 1.37
N ASN A 383 3.86 -23.71 1.57
CA ASN A 383 4.20 -24.70 2.58
C ASN A 383 4.59 -26.04 1.99
N SER A 384 5.38 -26.82 2.73
CA SER A 384 5.54 -28.24 2.44
C SER A 384 4.25 -29.02 2.68
N LEU A 385 4.17 -30.24 2.17
CA LEU A 385 3.02 -31.13 2.38
C LEU A 385 2.79 -31.52 3.86
N LYS A 386 3.77 -31.24 4.74
CA LYS A 386 3.70 -31.58 6.18
C LYS A 386 2.96 -30.53 7.01
N ASN A 387 2.84 -29.28 6.51
CA ASN A 387 2.17 -28.17 7.18
C ASN A 387 1.30 -27.38 6.18
N PRO A 388 0.37 -28.02 5.48
CA PRO A 388 -0.28 -27.45 4.29
C PRO A 388 -1.12 -26.22 4.57
N ASP A 389 -1.63 -26.03 5.78
CA ASP A 389 -2.64 -25.03 6.12
C ASP A 389 -2.07 -23.78 6.81
N ASP A 390 -0.79 -23.79 7.19
CA ASP A 390 -0.16 -22.66 7.88
C ASP A 390 -0.09 -21.45 6.94
N ILE A 391 -0.65 -20.31 7.34
CA ILE A 391 -0.55 -19.04 6.59
C ILE A 391 0.25 -18.05 7.42
N ILE A 392 1.44 -17.68 6.95
CA ILE A 392 2.22 -16.61 7.57
C ILE A 392 1.39 -15.34 7.55
N GLN A 393 1.35 -14.63 8.70
CA GLN A 393 0.59 -13.37 8.81
C GLN A 393 0.88 -12.47 7.61
N PRO A 394 -0.11 -12.15 6.77
CA PRO A 394 0.09 -11.31 5.60
C PRO A 394 0.56 -9.91 5.96
N THR A 395 1.30 -9.30 5.06
CA THR A 395 1.68 -7.90 5.16
C THR A 395 0.44 -7.01 4.97
N VAL A 396 0.27 -6.03 5.83
CA VAL A 396 -0.80 -5.02 5.70
C VAL A 396 -0.26 -3.84 4.92
N TYR A 397 -0.91 -3.54 3.82
CA TYR A 397 -0.57 -2.40 2.97
C TYR A 397 -1.53 -1.23 3.23
N PRO A 398 -1.11 0.02 2.93
CA PRO A 398 -1.99 1.17 3.03
C PRO A 398 -3.08 1.12 1.97
N GLU A 399 -4.26 1.62 2.32
CA GLU A 399 -5.34 1.82 1.37
C GLU A 399 -4.93 2.79 0.25
N PRO A 400 -5.44 2.62 -0.97
CA PRO A 400 -5.13 3.51 -2.07
C PRO A 400 -5.70 4.92 -1.82
N LYS A 401 -4.93 5.93 -2.24
CA LYS A 401 -5.23 7.35 -2.03
C LYS A 401 -5.63 8.10 -3.29
N PHE A 402 -5.28 7.57 -4.44
CA PHE A 402 -5.50 8.20 -5.74
C PHE A 402 -6.33 7.28 -6.65
N ARG A 403 -7.39 7.83 -7.28
CA ARG A 403 -8.32 7.08 -8.13
C ARG A 403 -8.38 7.70 -9.51
N ILE A 404 -8.46 6.84 -10.53
CA ILE A 404 -8.62 7.25 -11.92
C ILE A 404 -9.50 6.26 -12.67
N ALA A 405 -10.24 6.74 -13.67
CA ALA A 405 -10.90 5.86 -14.61
C ALA A 405 -9.99 5.63 -15.81
N VAL A 406 -9.85 4.38 -16.20
CA VAL A 406 -9.03 3.95 -17.33
C VAL A 406 -9.95 3.61 -18.50
N LYS A 407 -9.66 4.11 -19.69
CA LYS A 407 -10.38 3.79 -20.91
C LYS A 407 -9.40 3.42 -22.01
N ALA A 408 -9.57 2.28 -22.65
CA ALA A 408 -8.81 1.98 -23.84
C ALA A 408 -9.20 2.96 -24.97
N LYS A 409 -8.24 3.41 -25.78
CA LYS A 409 -8.55 4.24 -26.96
C LYS A 409 -9.41 3.51 -27.99
N ASN A 410 -9.23 2.18 -28.06
CA ASN A 410 -10.08 1.29 -28.84
C ASN A 410 -10.84 0.37 -27.87
N THR A 411 -12.16 0.46 -27.86
CA THR A 411 -13.04 -0.34 -26.98
C THR A 411 -12.88 -1.86 -27.17
N ALA A 412 -12.42 -2.32 -28.32
CA ALA A 412 -12.10 -3.75 -28.56
C ALA A 412 -10.95 -4.26 -27.66
N ASP A 413 -10.16 -3.37 -27.07
CA ASP A 413 -9.05 -3.72 -26.19
C ASP A 413 -9.39 -3.66 -24.69
N ASP A 414 -10.63 -3.31 -24.32
CA ASP A 414 -11.03 -3.17 -22.90
C ASP A 414 -10.81 -4.45 -22.09
N GLU A 415 -11.08 -5.64 -22.65
CA GLU A 415 -10.83 -6.91 -21.97
C GLU A 415 -9.34 -7.13 -21.70
N LYS A 416 -8.47 -6.78 -22.66
CA LYS A 416 -7.02 -6.92 -22.51
C LYS A 416 -6.48 -5.92 -21.47
N VAL A 417 -6.99 -4.69 -21.47
CA VAL A 417 -6.65 -3.68 -20.43
C VAL A 417 -7.06 -4.18 -19.06
N SER A 418 -8.29 -4.69 -18.94
CA SER A 418 -8.81 -5.25 -17.69
C SER A 418 -7.94 -6.40 -17.18
N ALA A 419 -7.55 -7.34 -18.07
CA ALA A 419 -6.66 -8.46 -17.73
C ALA A 419 -5.29 -7.97 -17.25
N ALA A 420 -4.68 -7.01 -17.94
CA ALA A 420 -3.39 -6.45 -17.58
C ALA A 420 -3.42 -5.69 -16.24
N LEU A 421 -4.48 -4.91 -15.98
CA LEU A 421 -4.65 -4.21 -14.71
C LEU A 421 -4.87 -5.17 -13.54
N ASN A 422 -5.64 -6.24 -13.73
CA ASN A 422 -5.77 -7.32 -12.75
C ASN A 422 -4.42 -7.98 -12.43
N GLU A 423 -3.61 -8.24 -13.45
CA GLU A 423 -2.28 -8.83 -13.27
C GLU A 423 -1.36 -7.89 -12.48
N MET A 424 -1.36 -6.60 -12.79
CA MET A 424 -0.59 -5.61 -12.01
C MET A 424 -1.04 -5.55 -10.54
N ALA A 425 -2.36 -5.56 -10.28
CA ALA A 425 -2.90 -5.55 -8.91
C ALA A 425 -2.59 -6.83 -8.12
N ARG A 426 -2.35 -7.95 -8.79
CA ARG A 426 -1.88 -9.20 -8.15
C ARG A 426 -0.41 -9.12 -7.72
N MET A 427 0.40 -8.38 -8.46
CA MET A 427 1.82 -8.17 -8.16
C MET A 427 2.02 -7.08 -7.12
N ASP A 428 1.32 -5.98 -7.24
CA ASP A 428 1.38 -4.83 -6.33
C ASP A 428 0.09 -4.71 -5.52
N GLN A 429 0.17 -5.05 -4.23
CA GLN A 429 -0.96 -5.05 -3.30
C GLN A 429 -1.45 -3.64 -2.92
N THR A 430 -0.74 -2.59 -3.33
CA THR A 430 -1.15 -1.18 -3.15
C THR A 430 -1.88 -0.63 -4.38
N LEU A 431 -1.97 -1.43 -5.44
CA LEU A 431 -2.74 -1.14 -6.64
C LEU A 431 -4.06 -1.90 -6.59
N VAL A 432 -5.18 -1.22 -6.72
CA VAL A 432 -6.51 -1.83 -6.72
C VAL A 432 -7.19 -1.54 -8.04
N PHE A 433 -7.66 -2.59 -8.69
CA PHE A 433 -8.41 -2.50 -9.94
C PHE A 433 -9.80 -3.09 -9.77
N GLU A 434 -10.81 -2.37 -10.24
CA GLU A 434 -12.20 -2.84 -10.28
C GLU A 434 -12.90 -2.37 -11.56
N TYR A 435 -13.78 -3.19 -12.10
CA TYR A 435 -14.75 -2.75 -13.07
C TYR A 435 -16.06 -2.39 -12.38
N SER A 436 -16.37 -1.10 -12.32
CA SER A 436 -17.63 -0.63 -11.76
C SER A 436 -18.75 -0.80 -12.79
N LYS A 437 -19.63 -1.78 -12.56
CA LYS A 437 -20.81 -2.00 -13.40
C LYS A 437 -21.77 -0.81 -13.38
N GLU A 438 -21.91 -0.19 -12.22
CA GLU A 438 -22.73 1.01 -12.01
C GLU A 438 -22.22 2.19 -12.84
N LEU A 439 -20.94 2.51 -12.72
CA LEU A 439 -20.33 3.64 -13.41
C LEU A 439 -19.97 3.33 -14.87
N LYS A 440 -20.00 2.04 -15.25
CA LYS A 440 -19.50 1.53 -16.53
C LYS A 440 -18.06 1.99 -16.81
N GLN A 441 -17.22 1.95 -15.78
CA GLN A 441 -15.84 2.40 -15.84
C GLN A 441 -14.90 1.36 -15.24
N MET A 442 -13.71 1.24 -15.84
CA MET A 442 -12.57 0.59 -15.24
C MET A 442 -11.91 1.58 -14.28
N ILE A 443 -11.91 1.29 -12.99
CA ILE A 443 -11.36 2.15 -11.95
C ILE A 443 -10.04 1.57 -11.46
N LEU A 444 -8.99 2.36 -11.56
CA LEU A 444 -7.67 2.05 -11.02
C LEU A 444 -7.36 2.97 -9.84
N GLN A 445 -6.89 2.39 -8.74
CA GLN A 445 -6.58 3.12 -7.51
C GLN A 445 -5.17 2.77 -7.06
N GLY A 446 -4.44 3.73 -6.53
CA GLY A 446 -3.06 3.56 -6.09
C GLY A 446 -2.64 4.60 -5.06
N GLN A 447 -1.34 4.66 -4.75
CA GLN A 447 -0.80 5.51 -3.69
C GLN A 447 -0.60 6.96 -4.11
N GLY A 448 -0.48 7.22 -5.41
CA GLY A 448 -0.31 8.56 -5.95
C GLY A 448 -0.31 8.58 -7.47
N GLU A 449 -0.11 9.76 -8.04
CA GLU A 449 -0.16 9.97 -9.49
C GLU A 449 0.99 9.24 -10.20
N LEU A 450 2.20 9.24 -9.62
CA LEU A 450 3.35 8.52 -10.20
C LEU A 450 3.12 7.01 -10.24
N HIS A 451 2.46 6.47 -9.22
CA HIS A 451 2.11 5.05 -9.18
C HIS A 451 1.17 4.67 -10.32
N LEU A 452 0.11 5.44 -10.56
CA LEU A 452 -0.80 5.17 -11.66
C LEU A 452 -0.19 5.45 -13.04
N ASN A 453 0.71 6.42 -13.14
CA ASN A 453 1.48 6.67 -14.37
C ASN A 453 2.44 5.51 -14.71
N LEU A 454 2.96 4.78 -13.70
CA LEU A 454 3.67 3.53 -13.92
C LEU A 454 2.76 2.48 -14.59
N ALA A 455 1.54 2.30 -14.07
CA ALA A 455 0.57 1.38 -14.65
C ALA A 455 0.22 1.76 -16.10
N LYS A 456 0.03 3.05 -16.38
CA LYS A 456 -0.18 3.56 -17.76
C LYS A 456 1.01 3.25 -18.65
N TRP A 457 2.23 3.51 -18.18
CA TRP A 457 3.45 3.23 -18.93
C TRP A 457 3.55 1.74 -19.29
N VAL A 458 3.22 0.83 -18.35
CA VAL A 458 3.20 -0.62 -18.60
C VAL A 458 2.18 -0.98 -19.68
N LEU A 459 0.96 -0.45 -19.61
CA LEU A 459 -0.08 -0.68 -20.64
C LEU A 459 0.39 -0.23 -22.02
N GLU A 460 0.94 0.97 -22.12
CA GLU A 460 1.33 1.57 -23.41
C GLU A 460 2.62 0.97 -23.98
N ASN A 461 3.62 0.65 -23.13
CA ASN A 461 4.95 0.25 -23.58
C ASN A 461 5.21 -1.26 -23.56
N LEU A 462 4.62 -2.01 -22.62
CA LEU A 462 4.80 -3.46 -22.51
C LEU A 462 3.61 -4.22 -23.10
N VAL A 463 2.40 -3.84 -22.74
CA VAL A 463 1.16 -4.46 -23.28
C VAL A 463 0.82 -3.93 -24.67
N LYS A 464 1.32 -2.74 -25.04
CA LYS A 464 1.12 -2.07 -26.34
C LYS A 464 -0.33 -1.65 -26.60
N ILE A 465 -1.04 -1.25 -25.55
CA ILE A 465 -2.41 -0.74 -25.65
C ILE A 465 -2.46 0.69 -25.13
N PRO A 466 -2.72 1.69 -25.97
CA PRO A 466 -2.86 3.07 -25.55
C PRO A 466 -4.16 3.27 -24.78
N VAL A 467 -4.08 4.00 -23.65
CA VAL A 467 -5.21 4.26 -22.76
C VAL A 467 -5.32 5.75 -22.42
N ASP A 468 -6.52 6.19 -22.13
CA ASP A 468 -6.80 7.51 -21.58
C ASP A 468 -7.14 7.38 -20.08
N TYR A 469 -6.63 8.33 -19.30
CA TYR A 469 -6.95 8.49 -17.90
C TYR A 469 -7.98 9.62 -17.74
N LEU A 470 -9.10 9.30 -17.12
CA LEU A 470 -10.25 10.19 -16.95
C LEU A 470 -10.59 10.32 -15.45
N PRO A 471 -11.20 11.44 -15.03
CA PRO A 471 -11.75 11.51 -13.68
C PRO A 471 -12.81 10.41 -13.46
N PRO A 472 -12.78 9.69 -12.33
CA PRO A 472 -13.82 8.72 -12.02
C PRO A 472 -15.16 9.41 -11.82
N ARG A 473 -16.22 8.79 -12.29
CA ARG A 473 -17.58 9.22 -11.96
C ARG A 473 -17.87 9.00 -10.49
N ILE A 474 -18.73 9.81 -9.92
CA ILE A 474 -19.16 9.68 -8.52
C ILE A 474 -20.37 8.75 -8.47
N PRO A 475 -20.37 7.72 -7.61
CA PRO A 475 -21.50 6.81 -7.44
C PRO A 475 -22.60 7.47 -6.59
N TYR A 476 -23.35 8.39 -7.18
CA TYR A 476 -24.50 9.01 -6.53
C TYR A 476 -25.59 7.97 -6.26
N ARG A 477 -26.54 8.29 -5.36
CA ARG A 477 -27.75 7.52 -5.08
C ARG A 477 -28.95 8.43 -5.21
N GLU A 478 -30.10 7.82 -5.39
CA GLU A 478 -31.37 8.52 -5.42
C GLU A 478 -32.26 8.02 -4.28
N THR A 479 -33.05 8.91 -3.71
CA THR A 479 -34.06 8.58 -2.71
C THR A 479 -35.22 9.55 -2.78
N ILE A 480 -36.23 9.31 -1.96
CA ILE A 480 -37.44 10.13 -1.85
C ILE A 480 -37.59 10.70 -0.45
N THR A 481 -38.32 11.79 -0.30
CA THR A 481 -38.48 12.49 1.00
C THR A 481 -39.89 12.50 1.55
N LYS A 482 -40.89 12.24 0.70
CA LYS A 482 -42.31 12.24 1.10
C LYS A 482 -43.08 11.10 0.42
N PRO A 483 -44.22 10.66 0.98
CA PRO A 483 -45.06 9.69 0.31
C PRO A 483 -45.66 10.22 -0.98
N SER A 484 -45.85 9.32 -1.95
CA SER A 484 -46.50 9.62 -3.21
C SER A 484 -47.24 8.40 -3.75
N ARG A 485 -48.30 8.65 -4.54
CA ARG A 485 -49.10 7.63 -5.19
C ARG A 485 -49.06 7.75 -6.69
N SER A 486 -49.24 6.61 -7.34
CA SER A 486 -49.39 6.55 -8.79
C SER A 486 -50.32 5.42 -9.19
N VAL A 487 -50.87 5.56 -10.37
CA VAL A 487 -51.66 4.55 -11.05
C VAL A 487 -51.13 4.40 -12.45
N TYR A 488 -50.66 3.24 -12.81
CA TYR A 488 -50.18 3.00 -14.17
C TYR A 488 -50.88 1.77 -14.79
N ARG A 489 -51.35 1.96 -16.01
CA ARG A 489 -51.99 0.92 -16.83
C ARG A 489 -51.10 0.61 -18.03
N HIS A 490 -50.52 -0.58 -18.05
CA HIS A 490 -49.88 -1.12 -19.22
C HIS A 490 -50.93 -1.82 -20.11
N LYS A 491 -51.08 -1.33 -21.32
CA LYS A 491 -51.96 -1.96 -22.33
C LYS A 491 -51.27 -1.94 -23.68
N LYS A 492 -51.09 -3.11 -24.27
CA LYS A 492 -50.56 -3.24 -25.66
C LYS A 492 -51.37 -4.28 -26.40
N GLN A 493 -51.92 -3.93 -27.53
CA GLN A 493 -52.60 -4.81 -28.48
C GLN A 493 -51.81 -4.86 -29.79
N SER A 494 -51.21 -6.01 -30.10
CA SER A 494 -50.54 -6.22 -31.36
C SER A 494 -50.85 -7.64 -31.80
N GLY A 495 -51.77 -7.83 -32.75
CA GLY A 495 -51.96 -9.05 -33.59
C GLY A 495 -51.83 -10.44 -32.96
N GLY A 496 -52.26 -10.65 -31.71
CA GLY A 496 -52.10 -11.88 -30.93
C GLY A 496 -52.60 -11.67 -29.49
N ALA A 497 -52.14 -12.49 -28.52
CA ALA A 497 -52.43 -12.31 -27.09
C ALA A 497 -52.01 -10.90 -26.67
N GLY A 498 -52.95 -10.07 -26.14
CA GLY A 498 -52.70 -8.72 -25.67
C GLY A 498 -51.83 -8.71 -24.38
N GLN A 499 -51.42 -7.54 -23.97
CA GLN A 499 -50.76 -7.27 -22.70
C GLN A 499 -51.60 -6.31 -21.88
N PHE A 500 -51.99 -6.67 -20.66
CA PHE A 500 -52.75 -5.82 -19.77
C PHE A 500 -52.30 -6.00 -18.31
N GLY A 501 -52.05 -4.92 -17.62
CA GLY A 501 -51.82 -4.86 -16.19
C GLY A 501 -51.95 -3.46 -15.65
N GLU A 502 -52.71 -3.27 -14.60
CA GLU A 502 -52.87 -1.98 -13.93
C GLU A 502 -52.45 -2.11 -12.47
N VAL A 503 -51.53 -1.23 -12.03
CA VAL A 503 -50.98 -1.21 -10.68
C VAL A 503 -51.21 0.12 -10.04
N HIS A 504 -51.83 0.11 -8.84
CA HIS A 504 -51.95 1.28 -7.97
C HIS A 504 -50.90 1.12 -6.86
N MET A 505 -50.02 2.08 -6.77
CA MET A 505 -48.84 2.02 -5.91
C MET A 505 -48.73 3.28 -5.04
N MET A 506 -48.38 3.07 -3.77
CA MET A 506 -47.94 4.16 -2.88
C MET A 506 -46.52 3.87 -2.45
N ILE A 507 -45.62 4.84 -2.66
CA ILE A 507 -44.24 4.78 -2.18
C ILE A 507 -44.00 5.75 -1.03
N GLN A 508 -43.09 5.41 -0.14
CA GLN A 508 -42.67 6.28 0.96
C GLN A 508 -41.20 6.05 1.30
N PRO A 509 -40.51 7.04 1.88
CA PRO A 509 -39.13 6.86 2.30
C PRO A 509 -39.02 5.81 3.41
N TYR A 510 -38.01 4.94 3.32
CA TYR A 510 -37.68 4.00 4.39
C TYR A 510 -36.75 4.65 5.39
N LYS A 511 -37.00 4.45 6.67
CA LYS A 511 -36.09 4.71 7.79
C LYS A 511 -36.15 3.53 8.75
N GLU A 512 -34.99 3.16 9.29
CA GLU A 512 -34.91 2.09 10.25
C GLU A 512 -35.78 2.39 11.51
N GLY A 513 -36.57 1.42 11.94
CA GLY A 513 -37.47 1.61 13.08
C GLY A 513 -38.75 2.42 12.78
N MET A 514 -39.03 2.79 11.53
CA MET A 514 -40.24 3.52 11.17
C MET A 514 -41.50 2.63 11.38
N ALA A 515 -42.60 3.27 11.78
CA ALA A 515 -43.89 2.60 11.85
C ALA A 515 -44.44 2.30 10.44
N ASP A 516 -45.17 1.20 10.32
CA ASP A 516 -45.85 0.88 9.08
C ASP A 516 -46.96 1.88 8.78
N GLN A 517 -47.25 2.04 7.48
CA GLN A 517 -48.41 2.80 7.05
C GLN A 517 -49.69 2.10 7.54
N THR A 518 -50.69 2.88 7.93
CA THR A 518 -51.96 2.38 8.50
C THR A 518 -53.12 2.46 7.54
N GLU A 519 -52.94 2.98 6.36
CA GLU A 519 -53.98 3.27 5.39
C GLU A 519 -54.46 2.01 4.65
N PHE A 520 -53.57 1.09 4.36
CA PHE A 520 -53.82 -0.15 3.66
C PHE A 520 -53.41 -1.36 4.51
N PRO A 521 -54.23 -2.43 4.57
CA PRO A 521 -53.87 -3.64 5.32
C PRO A 521 -52.70 -4.37 4.63
N ILE A 522 -51.61 -4.56 5.34
CA ILE A 522 -50.45 -5.32 4.84
C ILE A 522 -50.74 -6.82 4.97
N ARG A 523 -50.85 -7.51 3.84
CA ARG A 523 -51.12 -8.97 3.77
C ARG A 523 -49.85 -9.79 3.50
N GLY A 524 -48.81 -9.16 2.99
CA GLY A 524 -47.52 -9.78 2.75
C GLY A 524 -46.44 -8.74 2.68
N ARG A 525 -45.24 -9.09 3.10
CA ARG A 525 -44.06 -8.20 3.08
C ARG A 525 -42.85 -8.94 2.55
N GLU A 526 -42.10 -8.29 1.70
CA GLU A 526 -40.76 -8.71 1.29
C GLU A 526 -39.78 -7.58 1.54
N THR A 527 -38.68 -7.89 2.22
CA THR A 527 -37.60 -6.92 2.52
C THR A 527 -36.35 -7.34 1.78
N ILE A 528 -35.76 -6.43 1.02
CA ILE A 528 -34.58 -6.67 0.21
C ILE A 528 -33.47 -5.73 0.68
N ASP A 529 -32.35 -6.30 1.10
CA ASP A 529 -31.10 -5.58 1.28
C ASP A 529 -30.47 -5.38 -0.10
N LEU A 530 -30.32 -4.13 -0.51
CA LEU A 530 -29.83 -3.78 -1.84
C LEU A 530 -28.30 -3.98 -1.93
N GLU A 531 -27.81 -4.56 -3.02
CA GLU A 531 -26.38 -4.79 -3.24
C GLU A 531 -25.57 -3.48 -3.20
N TRP A 532 -26.18 -2.35 -3.59
CA TRP A 532 -25.58 -1.02 -3.56
C TRP A 532 -25.85 -0.23 -2.27
N GLY A 533 -26.32 -0.91 -1.24
CA GLY A 533 -26.61 -0.36 0.10
C GLY A 533 -28.03 0.19 0.22
N GLY A 534 -28.57 0.14 1.43
CA GLY A 534 -29.94 0.51 1.73
C GLY A 534 -30.96 -0.62 1.52
N LYS A 535 -32.24 -0.30 1.65
CA LYS A 535 -33.32 -1.30 1.63
C LYS A 535 -34.42 -0.93 0.65
N LEU A 536 -35.08 -1.97 0.13
CA LEU A 536 -36.37 -1.90 -0.55
C LEU A 536 -37.33 -2.79 0.19
N ILE A 537 -38.51 -2.27 0.57
CA ILE A 537 -39.57 -3.04 1.19
C ILE A 537 -40.80 -3.02 0.28
N MET A 538 -41.28 -4.19 -0.08
CA MET A 538 -42.54 -4.40 -0.78
C MET A 538 -43.63 -4.85 0.21
N ASN A 539 -44.73 -4.11 0.25
CA ASN A 539 -45.94 -4.51 0.95
C ASN A 539 -47.04 -4.86 -0.06
N ASN A 540 -47.51 -6.06 0.01
CA ASN A 540 -48.73 -6.46 -0.67
C ASN A 540 -49.96 -6.06 0.18
N CYS A 541 -50.71 -5.09 -0.30
CA CYS A 541 -51.90 -4.55 0.37
C CYS A 541 -53.17 -4.82 -0.45
N ILE A 542 -53.14 -5.77 -1.41
CA ILE A 542 -54.26 -6.07 -2.29
C ILE A 542 -55.39 -6.69 -1.49
N VAL A 543 -56.62 -6.18 -1.69
CA VAL A 543 -57.84 -6.70 -1.14
C VAL A 543 -58.80 -7.12 -2.27
N GLY A 544 -59.53 -8.18 -2.10
CA GLY A 544 -60.58 -8.61 -3.04
C GLY A 544 -60.06 -9.22 -4.35
N GLY A 545 -58.78 -9.58 -4.44
CA GLY A 545 -58.21 -10.26 -5.61
C GLY A 545 -58.05 -9.37 -6.86
N ALA A 546 -57.92 -8.07 -6.67
CA ALA A 546 -57.73 -7.11 -7.78
C ALA A 546 -56.48 -7.41 -8.65
N ILE A 547 -55.41 -7.93 -8.01
CA ILE A 547 -54.25 -8.51 -8.66
C ILE A 547 -54.00 -9.89 -8.05
N ASP A 548 -53.79 -10.91 -8.89
CA ASP A 548 -53.40 -12.25 -8.43
C ASP A 548 -52.02 -12.21 -7.78
N ALA A 549 -51.86 -12.87 -6.64
CA ALA A 549 -50.62 -12.89 -5.86
C ALA A 549 -49.41 -13.39 -6.68
N ARG A 550 -49.63 -14.25 -7.68
CA ARG A 550 -48.58 -14.74 -8.58
C ARG A 550 -47.88 -13.64 -9.37
N PHE A 551 -48.47 -12.43 -9.54
CA PHE A 551 -47.91 -11.31 -10.25
C PHE A 551 -47.10 -10.35 -9.37
N MET A 552 -47.12 -10.50 -8.04
CA MET A 552 -46.38 -9.68 -7.10
C MET A 552 -44.86 -9.74 -7.33
N PRO A 553 -44.25 -10.94 -7.60
CA PRO A 553 -42.83 -10.99 -7.94
C PRO A 553 -42.49 -10.27 -9.23
N ALA A 554 -43.40 -10.25 -10.21
CA ALA A 554 -43.18 -9.50 -11.47
C ALA A 554 -43.20 -7.98 -11.23
N ILE A 555 -44.13 -7.49 -10.37
CA ILE A 555 -44.17 -6.08 -9.97
C ILE A 555 -42.88 -5.69 -9.27
N LEU A 556 -42.43 -6.52 -8.29
CA LEU A 556 -41.19 -6.32 -7.57
C LEU A 556 -39.98 -6.24 -8.54
N LYS A 557 -39.92 -7.17 -9.49
CA LYS A 557 -38.85 -7.16 -10.53
C LYS A 557 -38.85 -5.87 -11.34
N GLY A 558 -40.02 -5.36 -11.74
CA GLY A 558 -40.14 -4.10 -12.46
C GLY A 558 -39.68 -2.90 -11.63
N VAL A 559 -40.00 -2.86 -10.34
CA VAL A 559 -39.53 -1.84 -9.41
C VAL A 559 -38.01 -1.89 -9.26
N MET A 560 -37.45 -3.09 -9.04
CA MET A 560 -36.00 -3.28 -8.93
C MET A 560 -35.25 -2.80 -10.18
N GLU A 561 -35.74 -3.17 -11.36
CA GLU A 561 -35.15 -2.69 -12.62
C GLU A 561 -35.12 -1.16 -12.69
N LYS A 562 -36.19 -0.51 -12.26
CA LYS A 562 -36.24 0.96 -12.27
C LYS A 562 -35.37 1.61 -11.21
N MET A 563 -35.19 0.95 -10.08
CA MET A 563 -34.25 1.40 -9.04
C MET A 563 -32.80 1.31 -9.50
N GLU A 564 -32.44 0.26 -10.25
CA GLU A 564 -31.10 0.12 -10.86
C GLU A 564 -30.86 1.11 -12.00
N GLU A 565 -31.89 1.44 -12.78
CA GLU A 565 -31.78 2.45 -13.83
C GLU A 565 -31.73 3.89 -13.29
N GLY A 566 -32.22 4.13 -12.09
CA GLY A 566 -32.35 5.44 -11.48
C GLY A 566 -33.49 6.28 -12.09
N PRO A 567 -34.56 6.53 -11.34
CA PRO A 567 -35.71 7.27 -11.85
C PRO A 567 -35.46 8.75 -12.15
N LEU A 568 -34.39 9.35 -11.57
CA LEU A 568 -34.11 10.79 -11.61
C LEU A 568 -32.92 11.14 -12.51
N THR A 569 -31.76 10.55 -12.25
CA THR A 569 -30.49 10.86 -12.93
C THR A 569 -29.71 9.63 -13.36
N GLY A 570 -30.35 8.47 -13.42
CA GLY A 570 -29.68 7.23 -13.77
C GLY A 570 -28.83 6.64 -12.64
N SER A 571 -28.91 7.19 -11.41
CA SER A 571 -28.19 6.68 -10.24
C SER A 571 -29.05 5.71 -9.45
N TYR A 572 -28.45 4.68 -8.85
CA TYR A 572 -29.21 3.66 -8.11
C TYR A 572 -30.07 4.26 -6.98
N ALA A 573 -31.38 3.90 -6.94
CA ALA A 573 -32.28 4.34 -5.90
C ALA A 573 -32.21 3.43 -4.66
N ARG A 574 -32.49 3.99 -3.47
CA ARG A 574 -32.43 3.25 -2.20
C ARG A 574 -33.39 3.79 -1.15
N ASP A 575 -33.61 2.99 -0.11
CA ASP A 575 -34.38 3.33 1.10
C ASP A 575 -35.82 3.73 0.80
N ILE A 576 -36.55 2.81 0.17
CA ILE A 576 -37.92 3.00 -0.25
C ILE A 576 -38.80 1.85 0.22
N VAL A 577 -40.01 2.18 0.70
CA VAL A 577 -41.12 1.24 0.89
C VAL A 577 -42.14 1.50 -0.22
N PHE A 578 -42.55 0.46 -0.92
CA PHE A 578 -43.69 0.56 -1.82
C PHE A 578 -44.81 -0.39 -1.42
N ASN A 579 -46.03 0.11 -1.52
CA ASN A 579 -47.23 -0.59 -1.17
C ASN A 579 -48.09 -0.73 -2.43
N VAL A 580 -48.38 -1.94 -2.84
CA VAL A 580 -49.32 -2.21 -3.94
C VAL A 580 -50.69 -2.43 -3.29
N PHE A 581 -51.57 -1.43 -3.48
CA PHE A 581 -52.85 -1.42 -2.72
C PHE A 581 -54.09 -1.70 -3.58
N ASP A 582 -54.01 -1.57 -4.92
CA ASP A 582 -55.09 -1.88 -5.85
C ASP A 582 -54.51 -2.14 -7.26
N GLY A 583 -55.39 -2.54 -8.19
CA GLY A 583 -55.03 -2.74 -9.60
C GLY A 583 -56.14 -3.38 -10.40
N LYS A 584 -55.83 -3.78 -11.63
CA LYS A 584 -56.77 -4.51 -12.50
C LYS A 584 -56.05 -5.56 -13.31
N MET A 585 -56.71 -6.70 -13.47
CA MET A 585 -56.33 -7.79 -14.34
C MET A 585 -57.32 -7.94 -15.51
N HIS A 586 -56.84 -8.48 -16.61
CA HIS A 586 -57.70 -8.99 -17.69
C HIS A 586 -57.58 -10.52 -17.75
N PRO A 587 -58.70 -11.25 -17.84
CA PRO A 587 -58.66 -12.73 -17.75
C PRO A 587 -57.74 -13.44 -18.76
N VAL A 588 -57.51 -12.83 -19.92
CA VAL A 588 -56.73 -13.42 -21.03
C VAL A 588 -55.41 -12.69 -21.25
N ASP A 589 -55.36 -11.35 -21.13
CA ASP A 589 -54.23 -10.52 -21.54
C ASP A 589 -53.25 -10.20 -20.39
N SER A 590 -53.55 -10.58 -19.16
CA SER A 590 -52.68 -10.36 -18.02
C SER A 590 -51.62 -11.45 -17.90
N ASN A 591 -50.35 -11.02 -17.89
CA ASN A 591 -49.16 -11.87 -17.77
C ASN A 591 -48.07 -11.16 -16.92
N GLU A 592 -47.02 -11.89 -16.60
CA GLU A 592 -45.89 -11.37 -15.80
C GLU A 592 -45.25 -10.13 -16.43
N ILE A 593 -45.07 -10.11 -17.75
CA ILE A 593 -44.47 -8.97 -18.47
C ILE A 593 -45.30 -7.73 -18.30
N SER A 594 -46.66 -7.86 -18.39
CA SER A 594 -47.59 -6.73 -18.23
C SER A 594 -47.48 -6.10 -16.83
N PHE A 595 -47.43 -6.93 -15.77
CA PHE A 595 -47.32 -6.46 -14.40
C PHE A 595 -45.91 -5.95 -14.06
N ARG A 596 -44.86 -6.53 -14.64
CA ARG A 596 -43.49 -6.02 -14.52
C ARG A 596 -43.40 -4.59 -15.08
N LEU A 597 -43.91 -4.36 -16.28
CA LEU A 597 -43.92 -3.03 -16.90
C LEU A 597 -44.86 -2.05 -16.18
N ALA A 598 -46.03 -2.51 -15.71
CA ALA A 598 -46.94 -1.68 -14.93
C ALA A 598 -46.30 -1.25 -13.60
N GLY A 599 -45.70 -2.17 -12.85
CA GLY A 599 -44.99 -1.89 -11.61
C GLY A 599 -43.82 -0.93 -11.80
N ARG A 600 -42.99 -1.16 -12.83
CA ARG A 600 -41.87 -0.29 -13.19
C ARG A 600 -42.31 1.15 -13.46
N ASN A 601 -43.35 1.34 -14.27
CA ASN A 601 -43.79 2.67 -14.64
C ASN A 601 -44.59 3.36 -13.53
N ALA A 602 -45.40 2.62 -12.75
CA ALA A 602 -46.06 3.15 -11.55
C ALA A 602 -45.00 3.67 -10.55
N PHE A 603 -43.95 2.92 -10.31
CA PHE A 603 -42.84 3.33 -9.46
C PHE A 603 -42.17 4.61 -9.99
N LYS A 604 -41.86 4.67 -11.29
CA LYS A 604 -41.26 5.86 -11.95
C LYS A 604 -42.08 7.12 -11.73
N GLU A 605 -43.40 7.03 -11.95
CA GLU A 605 -44.32 8.15 -11.77
C GLU A 605 -44.45 8.58 -10.31
N ALA A 606 -44.60 7.64 -9.39
CA ALA A 606 -44.65 7.91 -7.96
C ALA A 606 -43.37 8.59 -7.47
N PHE A 607 -42.20 8.09 -7.91
CA PHE A 607 -40.90 8.60 -7.52
C PHE A 607 -40.72 10.08 -7.88
N LYS A 608 -41.09 10.49 -9.08
CA LYS A 608 -41.02 11.89 -9.53
C LYS A 608 -41.77 12.88 -8.63
N ASN A 609 -42.87 12.42 -8.03
CA ASN A 609 -43.76 13.26 -7.19
C ASN A 609 -43.43 13.09 -5.68
N ALA A 610 -42.52 12.22 -5.32
CA ALA A 610 -42.18 11.89 -3.93
C ALA A 610 -41.10 12.80 -3.32
N GLY A 611 -40.78 13.93 -3.92
CA GLY A 611 -39.70 14.81 -3.49
C GLY A 611 -38.34 14.17 -3.63
N PRO A 612 -37.94 13.76 -4.85
CA PRO A 612 -36.70 13.01 -5.06
C PRO A 612 -35.46 13.82 -4.68
N LYS A 613 -34.46 13.14 -4.14
CA LYS A 613 -33.18 13.71 -3.73
C LYS A 613 -32.02 12.85 -4.24
N ILE A 614 -30.93 13.53 -4.58
CA ILE A 614 -29.64 12.88 -4.89
C ILE A 614 -28.84 12.80 -3.62
N LEU A 615 -28.21 11.63 -3.38
CA LEU A 615 -27.33 11.37 -2.28
C LEU A 615 -25.89 11.24 -2.81
N GLU A 616 -24.94 11.85 -2.10
CA GLU A 616 -23.51 11.73 -2.37
C GLU A 616 -22.81 10.86 -1.32
N PRO A 617 -21.79 10.07 -1.71
CA PRO A 617 -21.01 9.31 -0.76
C PRO A 617 -20.08 10.23 0.04
N ILE A 618 -20.15 10.09 1.36
CA ILE A 618 -19.30 10.78 2.33
C ILE A 618 -18.24 9.80 2.83
N TYR A 619 -17.02 10.28 2.95
CA TYR A 619 -15.88 9.52 3.45
C TYR A 619 -15.37 10.08 4.77
N ASP A 620 -15.05 9.18 5.70
CA ASP A 620 -14.23 9.50 6.84
C ASP A 620 -12.79 9.64 6.36
N VAL A 621 -12.24 10.84 6.51
CA VAL A 621 -10.89 11.18 6.10
C VAL A 621 -10.06 11.49 7.33
N GLU A 622 -8.95 10.80 7.46
CA GLU A 622 -7.96 11.03 8.51
C GLU A 622 -6.70 11.61 7.85
N VAL A 623 -6.31 12.82 8.25
CA VAL A 623 -5.11 13.49 7.73
C VAL A 623 -4.08 13.60 8.84
N LEU A 624 -2.89 13.08 8.60
CA LEU A 624 -1.74 13.21 9.48
C LEU A 624 -0.81 14.29 8.91
N VAL A 625 -0.65 15.41 9.63
CA VAL A 625 0.01 16.61 9.14
C VAL A 625 0.97 17.16 10.21
N PRO A 626 2.15 17.71 9.83
CA PRO A 626 3.00 18.44 10.74
C PRO A 626 2.24 19.63 11.39
N GLU A 627 2.50 19.89 12.67
CA GLU A 627 1.80 20.93 13.42
C GLU A 627 1.83 22.29 12.72
N GLU A 628 2.98 22.67 12.16
CA GLU A 628 3.18 23.95 11.46
C GLU A 628 2.34 24.09 10.17
N LYS A 629 1.83 22.99 9.61
CA LYS A 629 1.03 22.94 8.37
C LYS A 629 -0.46 22.67 8.62
N MET A 630 -0.86 22.44 9.85
CA MET A 630 -2.23 22.09 10.23
C MET A 630 -3.25 23.13 9.77
N GLY A 631 -2.96 24.41 9.95
CA GLY A 631 -3.88 25.52 9.59
C GLY A 631 -4.16 25.59 8.09
N GLU A 632 -3.14 25.40 7.23
CA GLU A 632 -3.28 25.39 5.78
C GLU A 632 -4.14 24.21 5.32
N VAL A 633 -3.90 23.02 5.89
CA VAL A 633 -4.65 21.80 5.57
C VAL A 633 -6.11 21.91 6.04
N MET A 634 -6.37 22.45 7.22
CA MET A 634 -7.73 22.67 7.69
C MET A 634 -8.51 23.63 6.78
N THR A 635 -7.86 24.69 6.31
CA THR A 635 -8.47 25.65 5.37
C THR A 635 -8.81 24.98 4.04
N ASP A 636 -7.92 24.14 3.50
CA ASP A 636 -8.19 23.38 2.28
C ASP A 636 -9.35 22.39 2.45
N LEU A 637 -9.38 21.64 3.57
CA LEU A 637 -10.47 20.73 3.89
C LEU A 637 -11.83 21.45 4.00
N GLN A 638 -11.88 22.62 4.64
CA GLN A 638 -13.10 23.43 4.72
C GLN A 638 -13.56 23.88 3.33
N GLY A 639 -12.63 24.26 2.46
CA GLY A 639 -12.93 24.56 1.05
C GLY A 639 -13.50 23.38 0.26
N ARG A 640 -13.27 22.14 0.74
CA ARG A 640 -13.81 20.88 0.18
C ARG A 640 -15.10 20.40 0.86
N ARG A 641 -15.84 21.29 1.48
CA ARG A 641 -17.07 20.96 2.22
C ARG A 641 -16.87 19.94 3.35
N ALA A 642 -15.65 19.84 3.88
CA ALA A 642 -15.35 18.93 4.97
C ALA A 642 -16.01 19.38 6.28
N VAL A 643 -16.51 18.41 7.02
CA VAL A 643 -16.96 18.58 8.41
C VAL A 643 -15.88 18.03 9.32
N ILE A 644 -15.20 18.89 10.07
CA ILE A 644 -14.16 18.46 11.00
C ILE A 644 -14.82 17.80 12.20
N MET A 645 -14.46 16.56 12.45
CA MET A 645 -15.02 15.72 13.54
C MET A 645 -14.17 15.73 14.81
N GLY A 646 -12.87 15.98 14.67
CA GLY A 646 -11.95 16.01 15.79
C GLY A 646 -10.51 16.22 15.36
N MET A 647 -9.65 16.42 16.37
CA MET A 647 -8.20 16.52 16.21
C MET A 647 -7.54 15.74 17.35
N ASP A 648 -6.43 15.10 17.02
CA ASP A 648 -5.59 14.36 17.98
C ASP A 648 -4.11 14.60 17.64
N SER A 649 -3.22 14.23 18.54
CA SER A 649 -1.77 14.35 18.34
C SER A 649 -1.12 12.98 18.36
N GLU A 650 -0.35 12.67 17.34
CA GLU A 650 0.35 11.40 17.21
C GLU A 650 1.82 11.62 16.83
N SER A 651 2.74 11.33 17.76
CA SER A 651 4.19 11.31 17.52
C SER A 651 4.75 12.58 16.84
N GLY A 652 4.31 13.77 17.27
CA GLY A 652 4.76 15.06 16.72
C GLY A 652 4.03 15.51 15.44
N PHE A 653 3.00 14.78 15.04
CA PHE A 653 2.05 15.14 14.00
C PHE A 653 0.67 15.42 14.59
N GLN A 654 -0.09 16.26 13.94
CA GLN A 654 -1.51 16.47 14.23
C GLN A 654 -2.35 15.58 13.33
N LYS A 655 -3.30 14.89 13.93
CA LYS A 655 -4.27 14.04 13.23
C LYS A 655 -5.59 14.80 13.12
N ILE A 656 -6.04 15.07 11.90
CA ILE A 656 -7.32 15.72 11.62
C ILE A 656 -8.31 14.64 11.16
N LEU A 657 -9.44 14.55 11.84
CA LEU A 657 -10.55 13.67 11.46
C LEU A 657 -11.65 14.50 10.82
N ALA A 658 -12.05 14.17 9.62
CA ALA A 658 -13.07 14.90 8.88
C ALA A 658 -13.99 13.96 8.08
N LYS A 659 -15.24 14.41 7.86
CA LYS A 659 -16.15 13.83 6.87
C LYS A 659 -16.15 14.67 5.62
N VAL A 660 -15.86 14.09 4.47
CA VAL A 660 -15.68 14.80 3.21
C VAL A 660 -16.45 14.09 2.09
N PRO A 661 -17.21 14.82 1.24
CA PRO A 661 -17.81 14.23 0.05
C PRO A 661 -16.76 13.72 -0.94
N LEU A 662 -16.97 12.54 -1.50
CA LEU A 662 -16.02 11.94 -2.45
C LEU A 662 -15.76 12.85 -3.67
N ALA A 663 -16.76 13.58 -4.13
CA ALA A 663 -16.62 14.51 -5.24
C ALA A 663 -15.57 15.61 -5.01
N GLU A 664 -15.35 16.00 -3.74
CA GLU A 664 -14.37 17.01 -3.34
C GLU A 664 -12.96 16.44 -3.12
N MET A 665 -12.82 15.12 -3.09
CA MET A 665 -11.54 14.45 -2.88
C MET A 665 -10.73 14.25 -4.17
N ASN A 666 -11.24 14.72 -5.31
CA ASN A 666 -10.50 14.64 -6.56
C ASN A 666 -9.15 15.37 -6.43
N ARG A 667 -8.05 14.66 -6.76
CA ARG A 667 -6.66 15.13 -6.66
C ARG A 667 -6.27 15.68 -5.27
N TYR A 668 -6.94 15.26 -4.21
CA TYR A 668 -6.59 15.71 -2.87
C TYR A 668 -5.16 15.33 -2.45
N SER A 669 -4.68 14.14 -2.86
CA SER A 669 -3.28 13.72 -2.59
C SER A 669 -2.27 14.72 -3.16
N THR A 670 -2.49 15.21 -4.38
CA THR A 670 -1.63 16.21 -5.03
C THR A 670 -1.70 17.56 -4.32
N ALA A 671 -2.91 18.02 -3.96
CA ALA A 671 -3.11 19.26 -3.22
C ALA A 671 -2.45 19.20 -1.83
N LEU A 672 -2.68 18.14 -1.07
CA LEU A 672 -2.11 17.93 0.24
C LEU A 672 -0.57 17.89 0.20
N SER A 673 -0.01 17.18 -0.78
CA SER A 673 1.45 17.12 -1.00
C SER A 673 2.03 18.51 -1.30
N SER A 674 1.36 19.31 -2.12
CA SER A 674 1.77 20.69 -2.42
C SER A 674 1.75 21.59 -1.20
N LEU A 675 0.67 21.56 -0.40
CA LEU A 675 0.51 22.37 0.81
C LEU A 675 1.55 22.05 1.89
N THR A 676 1.90 20.77 2.01
CA THR A 676 2.74 20.27 3.11
C THR A 676 4.14 19.88 2.67
N SER A 677 4.50 20.20 1.41
CA SER A 677 5.75 19.75 0.79
C SER A 677 5.94 18.22 0.87
N GLY A 678 4.83 17.46 0.73
CA GLY A 678 4.81 16.01 0.80
C GLY A 678 4.85 15.41 2.23
N ARG A 679 4.90 16.23 3.28
CA ARG A 679 5.05 15.77 4.67
C ARG A 679 3.77 15.26 5.33
N ALA A 680 2.60 15.50 4.73
CA ALA A 680 1.34 14.95 5.22
C ALA A 680 0.94 13.67 4.49
N THR A 681 0.20 12.84 5.20
CA THR A 681 -0.43 11.64 4.63
C THR A 681 -1.92 11.65 5.00
N TYR A 682 -2.73 10.95 4.23
CA TYR A 682 -4.12 10.75 4.58
C TYR A 682 -4.59 9.34 4.25
N SER A 683 -5.65 8.94 4.93
CA SER A 683 -6.44 7.75 4.59
C SER A 683 -7.90 8.16 4.48
N MET A 684 -8.68 7.39 3.72
CA MET A 684 -10.12 7.64 3.59
C MET A 684 -10.89 6.33 3.55
N LYS A 685 -12.07 6.31 4.19
CA LYS A 685 -12.95 5.16 4.23
C LYS A 685 -14.38 5.62 4.00
N PHE A 686 -15.16 4.86 3.21
CA PHE A 686 -16.58 5.14 3.03
C PHE A 686 -17.30 5.15 4.39
N ALA A 687 -18.08 6.21 4.65
CA ALA A 687 -18.87 6.36 5.87
C ALA A 687 -20.36 6.16 5.59
N GLU A 688 -20.96 7.03 4.79
CA GLU A 688 -22.41 7.07 4.57
C GLU A 688 -22.79 7.81 3.29
N TYR A 689 -24.06 7.75 2.94
CA TYR A 689 -24.66 8.61 1.90
C TYR A 689 -25.45 9.74 2.55
N THR A 690 -25.26 10.97 2.09
CA THR A 690 -26.04 12.15 2.54
C THR A 690 -26.60 12.91 1.36
N GLN A 691 -27.67 13.67 1.60
CA GLN A 691 -28.27 14.51 0.55
C GLN A 691 -27.30 15.59 0.10
N VAL A 692 -27.17 15.75 -1.21
CA VAL A 692 -26.38 16.86 -1.79
C VAL A 692 -27.07 18.21 -1.50
N PRO A 693 -26.31 19.31 -1.37
CA PRO A 693 -26.88 20.67 -1.37
C PRO A 693 -27.74 20.94 -2.61
N ALA A 694 -28.77 21.79 -2.47
CA ALA A 694 -29.71 22.06 -3.55
C ALA A 694 -29.04 22.55 -4.84
N GLU A 695 -28.04 23.42 -4.74
CA GLU A 695 -27.28 23.93 -5.90
C GLU A 695 -26.55 22.82 -6.66
N ILE A 696 -26.03 21.82 -5.93
CA ILE A 696 -25.35 20.66 -6.53
C ILE A 696 -26.38 19.75 -7.19
N GLN A 697 -27.52 19.54 -6.56
CA GLN A 697 -28.62 18.77 -7.17
C GLN A 697 -29.08 19.36 -8.48
N ASP A 698 -29.32 20.66 -8.52
CA ASP A 698 -29.75 21.36 -9.75
C ASP A 698 -28.73 21.25 -10.88
N ARG A 699 -27.44 21.35 -10.54
CA ARG A 699 -26.35 21.14 -11.49
C ARG A 699 -26.29 19.72 -12.05
N LEU A 700 -26.47 18.72 -11.18
CA LEU A 700 -26.46 17.31 -11.59
C LEU A 700 -27.67 16.98 -12.48
N LEU A 701 -28.85 17.52 -12.17
CA LEU A 701 -30.05 17.36 -12.99
C LEU A 701 -29.88 17.96 -14.40
N LYS A 702 -29.35 19.17 -14.49
CA LYS A 702 -29.05 19.81 -15.79
C LYS A 702 -28.04 19.00 -16.60
N ALA A 703 -26.96 18.56 -15.97
CA ALA A 703 -25.94 17.76 -16.64
C ALA A 703 -26.50 16.43 -17.17
N TYR A 704 -27.45 15.83 -16.47
CA TYR A 704 -28.12 14.60 -16.92
C TYR A 704 -29.05 14.85 -18.10
N GLU A 705 -29.84 15.94 -18.06
CA GLU A 705 -30.73 16.35 -19.17
C GLU A 705 -29.93 16.63 -20.44
N GLU A 706 -28.80 17.31 -20.34
CA GLU A 706 -27.91 17.58 -21.47
C GLU A 706 -27.35 16.28 -22.10
N GLN A 707 -27.01 15.28 -21.28
CA GLN A 707 -26.55 14.00 -21.79
C GLN A 707 -27.62 13.15 -22.47
N GLU A 708 -28.88 13.17 -21.96
CA GLU A 708 -30.01 12.50 -22.63
C GLU A 708 -30.27 13.10 -24.02
N HIS A 709 -30.09 14.41 -24.17
CA HIS A 709 -30.27 15.11 -25.47
C HIS A 709 -29.12 14.86 -26.47
N GLU A 710 -27.92 14.45 -26.02
CA GLU A 710 -26.83 14.11 -26.91
C GLU A 710 -26.88 12.65 -27.39
N GLU A 711 -27.58 11.77 -26.66
CA GLU A 711 -27.76 10.34 -26.99
C GLU A 711 -28.99 10.06 -27.86
N ASP A 712 -29.96 11.02 -27.99
CA ASP A 712 -31.10 10.96 -28.88
C ASP A 712 -30.75 11.62 -30.27
#